data_8c87a7e9a211d22dc8eea47535bfb08f
#
_entry.id   8c87a7e9a211d22dc8eea47535bfb08f
#
_cell.length_a   1.000
_cell.length_b   1.000
_cell.length_c   1.000
_cell.angle_alpha   90.00
_cell.angle_beta   90.00
_cell.angle_gamma   90.00
#
_symmetry.space_group_name_H-M   'P 1'
#
loop_
_entity.id
_entity.type
_entity.pdbx_description
1 polymer ?
#
loop_
_entity_poly.entity_id
_entity_poly.type
_entity_poly.pdbx_seq_one_letter_code
_entity_poly.pdbx_strand_id
1 'polypeptide(L)'
;MQHKIALLLLSICSLAISLDAHAQQISIAKYSTDNFGRPLITIPSDSDHYYTLYARNANDTSFHAVSMAIGTNDSLTLSESLVALPQNNYRVHSTLLSNPGDIDNDGIDDVTELRGFPDSSPINPAPPVPSISGDILLESSVAFSRLARAGITGDSTNTDELYAVSKIYLTNNASDSIKGFFVNTNQHEFHVDFARAVGIPTQPNGVSFVDDMRGTIIFHPEVISENGVRGVYSFHFGFWNAYSFEIIQRAHDLLAANMPFLRGNLAYRPRFEIALDIYEANRDLYDASRIQVVTEEELFSGLNYLALNEEIGFGRLSILDAGESPSPFDIVISESVPDELPRVAGILTGSVQTPLAHVNLRAIQDGIPNAYIRDVFTNPSIEPLIGQFIKLTISNDTFEVRLATQTEVDDHFESIRPDSIQVLGADLSQTEILPLDQLRFSDVVSVGAKASNIGQLTTLPFVPGTLPEGFAIPFYFYDRFMIHNGFYNQAAAFLEDDSFRQNLELQEQVLRDFRRTIEFGIMPADLFDELTELQAQFPETEFIRCRSSSNNEDLPNFSGAGLYDSKTHRPDEGHLVNTVRQIFAGLWTYRAFVEREFYKIDHLSAKMGVLVHPSYKEELANGVGVSTDPLYGTENQFYLNSQFQEELVTNPDGSVSPEEILLTDAPEGSELEYEIVRQSSLISFGDQLLDSAQLVKTRDYLKLIHEEFKVLYEAENSLDFAMEIEYKIDKNNQFIIKQARPWVGFSRSANSASIPAEAILSSVYPNPATSFVNFPLNLDQEYGEVSIRIYDAKGSLVQTSQWSDLSPGEQLLRVDFPVQPVGIYFYEMQISNVSKFTGSIFIR
;
A
#
# COMPACT_ATOMS: atom_id res chain seq x y z
N MET A 1 -45.44 -33.18 -54.74
CA MET A 1 -44.01 -33.06 -54.40
C MET A 1 -43.77 -31.95 -53.33
N GLN A 2 -44.73 -31.12 -53.04
CA GLN A 2 -44.59 -30.03 -52.03
C GLN A 2 -44.95 -30.50 -50.56
N HIS A 3 -45.65 -31.61 -50.39
CA HIS A 3 -45.98 -32.12 -49.03
C HIS A 3 -44.91 -32.99 -48.40
N LYS A 4 -43.90 -33.48 -49.12
CA LYS A 4 -42.80 -34.25 -48.61
C LYS A 4 -41.58 -33.44 -48.14
N ILE A 5 -41.51 -32.18 -48.56
CA ILE A 5 -40.43 -31.25 -48.18
C ILE A 5 -40.78 -30.62 -46.84
N ALA A 6 -42.06 -30.39 -46.54
CA ALA A 6 -42.46 -29.82 -45.24
C ALA A 6 -42.27 -30.80 -44.05
N LEU A 7 -42.38 -32.11 -44.29
CA LEU A 7 -42.10 -33.11 -43.22
C LEU A 7 -40.59 -33.39 -42.98
N LEU A 8 -39.72 -33.08 -43.94
CA LEU A 8 -38.27 -33.26 -43.78
C LEU A 8 -37.66 -32.06 -43.08
N LEU A 9 -38.22 -30.88 -43.22
CA LEU A 9 -37.81 -29.65 -42.49
C LEU A 9 -38.30 -29.65 -41.03
N LEU A 10 -39.39 -30.28 -40.71
CA LEU A 10 -39.84 -30.48 -39.32
C LEU A 10 -39.04 -31.56 -38.58
N SER A 11 -38.44 -32.53 -39.30
CA SER A 11 -37.60 -33.59 -38.70
C SER A 11 -36.15 -33.20 -38.48
N ILE A 12 -35.68 -32.12 -39.14
CA ILE A 12 -34.35 -31.59 -38.91
C ILE A 12 -34.34 -30.50 -37.85
N CYS A 13 -35.48 -29.85 -37.56
CA CYS A 13 -35.66 -28.94 -36.42
C CYS A 13 -35.83 -29.65 -35.08
N SER A 14 -36.12 -30.96 -35.06
CA SER A 14 -36.34 -31.71 -33.81
C SER A 14 -35.13 -32.51 -33.33
N LEU A 15 -33.96 -32.42 -34.02
CA LEU A 15 -32.70 -33.02 -33.60
C LEU A 15 -31.62 -32.03 -33.12
N ALA A 16 -31.98 -30.78 -32.94
CA ALA A 16 -31.10 -29.74 -32.37
C ALA A 16 -31.66 -29.16 -31.06
N ILE A 17 -32.61 -29.85 -30.40
CA ILE A 17 -33.14 -29.46 -29.10
C ILE A 17 -32.99 -30.63 -28.15
N SER A 18 -31.77 -30.90 -27.76
CA SER A 18 -31.47 -31.51 -26.47
C SER A 18 -30.49 -30.57 -25.74
N LEU A 19 -30.90 -29.34 -25.54
CA LEU A 19 -30.37 -28.46 -24.57
C LEU A 19 -31.46 -28.22 -23.56
N ASP A 20 -31.26 -28.74 -22.38
CA ASP A 20 -31.98 -28.57 -21.13
C ASP A 20 -33.43 -28.10 -21.23
N ALA A 21 -34.37 -29.04 -21.03
CA ALA A 21 -35.82 -28.76 -20.95
C ALA A 21 -36.20 -27.88 -19.74
N HIS A 22 -35.22 -27.33 -19.02
CA HIS A 22 -35.41 -26.60 -17.76
C HIS A 22 -34.85 -25.16 -17.78
N ALA A 23 -34.10 -24.74 -18.80
CA ALA A 23 -33.56 -23.39 -18.86
C ALA A 23 -34.44 -22.45 -19.75
N GLN A 24 -34.87 -21.35 -19.20
CA GLN A 24 -35.65 -20.32 -19.92
C GLN A 24 -34.75 -19.13 -20.32
N GLN A 25 -34.85 -18.71 -21.59
CA GLN A 25 -34.14 -17.53 -22.03
C GLN A 25 -34.77 -16.26 -21.46
N ILE A 26 -33.93 -15.41 -20.83
CA ILE A 26 -34.33 -14.17 -20.16
C ILE A 26 -34.03 -12.97 -21.05
N SER A 27 -34.92 -11.98 -21.02
CA SER A 27 -34.72 -10.70 -21.72
C SER A 27 -33.74 -9.83 -20.96
N ILE A 28 -32.72 -9.32 -21.65
CA ILE A 28 -31.76 -8.36 -21.09
C ILE A 28 -32.45 -7.02 -20.90
N ALA A 29 -32.50 -6.53 -19.66
CA ALA A 29 -33.13 -5.28 -19.30
C ALA A 29 -32.20 -4.08 -19.60
N LYS A 30 -30.89 -4.22 -19.36
CA LYS A 30 -29.90 -3.20 -19.62
C LYS A 30 -28.60 -3.87 -20.07
N TYR A 31 -27.95 -3.23 -21.04
CA TYR A 31 -26.58 -3.52 -21.43
C TYR A 31 -25.76 -2.24 -21.21
N SER A 32 -24.62 -2.38 -20.54
CA SER A 32 -23.60 -1.35 -20.38
C SER A 32 -22.22 -2.04 -20.33
N THR A 33 -21.18 -1.28 -20.30
CA THR A 33 -19.83 -1.78 -20.03
C THR A 33 -19.33 -1.09 -18.76
N ASP A 34 -18.46 -1.78 -18.01
CA ASP A 34 -17.67 -1.14 -16.98
C ASP A 34 -16.52 -0.35 -17.61
N ASN A 35 -15.66 0.24 -16.82
CA ASN A 35 -14.53 1.06 -17.28
C ASN A 35 -13.48 0.25 -18.04
N PHE A 36 -13.38 -1.04 -17.75
CA PHE A 36 -12.49 -1.92 -18.47
C PHE A 36 -13.10 -2.40 -19.79
N GLY A 37 -14.27 -1.83 -20.17
CA GLY A 37 -15.03 -2.26 -21.34
C GLY A 37 -15.66 -3.64 -21.19
N ARG A 38 -15.72 -4.23 -19.97
CA ARG A 38 -16.37 -5.52 -19.74
C ARG A 38 -17.87 -5.36 -19.78
N PRO A 39 -18.61 -6.28 -20.40
CA PRO A 39 -20.05 -6.16 -20.49
C PRO A 39 -20.71 -6.36 -19.14
N LEU A 40 -21.61 -5.45 -18.82
CA LEU A 40 -22.51 -5.51 -17.68
C LEU A 40 -23.92 -5.72 -18.20
N ILE A 41 -24.48 -6.89 -17.89
CA ILE A 41 -25.77 -7.32 -18.39
C ILE A 41 -26.75 -7.42 -17.24
N THR A 42 -27.65 -6.46 -17.14
CA THR A 42 -28.65 -6.40 -16.08
C THR A 42 -29.95 -7.05 -16.54
N ILE A 43 -30.49 -7.91 -15.71
CA ILE A 43 -31.70 -8.68 -15.93
C ILE A 43 -32.62 -8.59 -14.69
N PRO A 44 -33.94 -8.75 -14.82
CA PRO A 44 -34.78 -9.08 -13.67
C PRO A 44 -34.45 -10.48 -13.18
N SER A 45 -34.48 -10.70 -11.86
CA SER A 45 -34.14 -11.99 -11.27
C SER A 45 -35.04 -12.39 -10.10
N ASP A 46 -35.32 -13.68 -9.99
CA ASP A 46 -36.04 -14.32 -8.89
C ASP A 46 -35.06 -15.12 -8.03
N SER A 47 -35.23 -15.11 -6.71
CA SER A 47 -34.31 -15.77 -5.76
C SER A 47 -34.38 -17.30 -5.74
N ASP A 48 -35.33 -17.92 -6.45
CA ASP A 48 -35.43 -19.37 -6.61
C ASP A 48 -34.78 -19.90 -7.90
N HIS A 49 -34.11 -18.97 -8.64
CA HIS A 49 -33.38 -19.30 -9.86
C HIS A 49 -31.90 -18.87 -9.74
N TYR A 50 -31.06 -19.49 -10.55
CA TYR A 50 -29.76 -18.95 -10.94
C TYR A 50 -29.72 -18.64 -12.43
N TYR A 51 -28.82 -17.76 -12.82
CA TYR A 51 -28.76 -17.17 -14.16
C TYR A 51 -27.40 -17.38 -14.76
N THR A 52 -27.38 -17.87 -16.01
CA THR A 52 -26.15 -18.11 -16.76
C THR A 52 -26.07 -17.15 -17.94
N LEU A 53 -25.00 -16.37 -17.97
CA LEU A 53 -24.64 -15.51 -19.10
C LEU A 53 -23.82 -16.32 -20.10
N TYR A 54 -24.28 -16.33 -21.34
CA TYR A 54 -23.57 -16.93 -22.46
C TYR A 54 -23.09 -15.85 -23.42
N ALA A 55 -21.84 -15.96 -23.86
CA ALA A 55 -21.26 -15.11 -24.87
C ALA A 55 -20.87 -15.89 -26.11
N ARG A 56 -20.84 -15.19 -27.27
CA ARG A 56 -20.33 -15.69 -28.54
C ARG A 56 -19.75 -14.54 -29.34
N ASN A 57 -18.50 -14.60 -29.73
CA ASN A 57 -17.96 -13.65 -30.69
C ASN A 57 -18.36 -14.01 -32.14
N ALA A 58 -18.07 -13.14 -33.09
CA ALA A 58 -18.47 -13.34 -34.50
C ALA A 58 -17.81 -14.57 -35.16
N ASN A 59 -16.72 -15.07 -34.61
CA ASN A 59 -15.96 -16.21 -35.17
C ASN A 59 -16.37 -17.53 -34.53
N ASP A 60 -17.06 -17.49 -33.38
CA ASP A 60 -17.48 -18.71 -32.69
C ASP A 60 -18.74 -19.28 -33.31
N THR A 61 -18.81 -20.58 -33.41
CA THR A 61 -19.98 -21.30 -33.91
C THR A 61 -21.02 -21.54 -32.82
N SER A 62 -20.66 -21.48 -31.56
CA SER A 62 -21.50 -21.75 -30.40
C SER A 62 -21.40 -20.67 -29.32
N PHE A 63 -22.40 -20.63 -28.45
CA PHE A 63 -22.37 -19.83 -27.23
C PHE A 63 -21.71 -20.62 -26.10
N HIS A 64 -20.91 -19.95 -25.30
CA HIS A 64 -20.23 -20.50 -24.14
C HIS A 64 -20.68 -19.77 -22.86
N ALA A 65 -20.83 -20.47 -21.77
CA ALA A 65 -21.12 -19.86 -20.48
C ALA A 65 -19.90 -19.05 -20.02
N VAL A 66 -20.13 -17.83 -19.56
CA VAL A 66 -19.06 -16.89 -19.17
C VAL A 66 -19.26 -16.29 -17.78
N SER A 67 -20.45 -16.38 -17.22
CA SER A 67 -20.77 -15.92 -15.87
C SER A 67 -22.05 -16.58 -15.37
N MET A 68 -22.11 -16.82 -14.06
CA MET A 68 -23.30 -17.31 -13.37
C MET A 68 -23.48 -16.62 -12.03
N ALA A 69 -24.75 -16.46 -11.61
CA ALA A 69 -25.07 -15.97 -10.27
C ALA A 69 -26.49 -16.40 -9.85
N ILE A 70 -26.69 -16.54 -8.54
CA ILE A 70 -27.99 -16.77 -7.93
C ILE A 70 -28.82 -15.49 -7.97
N GLY A 71 -30.10 -15.57 -8.27
CA GLY A 71 -31.02 -14.43 -8.36
C GLY A 71 -31.34 -13.80 -7.00
N THR A 72 -31.83 -12.55 -7.01
CA THR A 72 -31.98 -11.70 -5.82
C THR A 72 -33.43 -11.23 -5.53
N ASN A 73 -34.43 -11.58 -6.33
CA ASN A 73 -35.79 -11.00 -6.36
C ASN A 73 -35.84 -9.52 -6.78
N ASP A 74 -34.78 -9.04 -7.43
CA ASP A 74 -34.66 -7.68 -7.98
C ASP A 74 -33.84 -7.75 -9.27
N SER A 75 -33.15 -6.72 -9.63
CA SER A 75 -32.23 -6.73 -10.76
C SER A 75 -30.92 -7.44 -10.39
N LEU A 76 -30.44 -8.30 -11.27
CA LEU A 76 -29.16 -8.97 -11.18
C LEU A 76 -28.27 -8.51 -12.33
N THR A 77 -27.04 -8.14 -12.04
CA THR A 77 -26.05 -7.80 -13.08
C THR A 77 -25.04 -8.94 -13.19
N LEU A 78 -24.92 -9.48 -14.39
CA LEU A 78 -23.92 -10.48 -14.77
C LEU A 78 -22.86 -9.77 -15.60
N SER A 79 -21.58 -10.11 -15.36
CA SER A 79 -20.46 -9.56 -16.11
C SER A 79 -19.63 -10.68 -16.70
N GLU A 80 -19.18 -10.51 -17.93
CA GLU A 80 -18.09 -11.32 -18.48
C GLU A 80 -16.77 -10.79 -17.90
N SER A 81 -15.86 -11.67 -17.51
CA SER A 81 -14.52 -11.28 -17.03
C SER A 81 -13.64 -10.65 -18.12
N LEU A 82 -14.03 -10.77 -19.36
CA LEU A 82 -13.37 -10.19 -20.51
C LEU A 82 -14.05 -8.94 -21.03
N VAL A 83 -13.24 -8.12 -21.64
CA VAL A 83 -13.67 -6.92 -22.34
C VAL A 83 -14.59 -7.26 -23.52
N ALA A 84 -15.68 -6.51 -23.67
CA ALA A 84 -16.63 -6.69 -24.74
C ALA A 84 -15.97 -6.47 -26.11
N LEU A 85 -15.88 -7.52 -26.90
CA LEU A 85 -15.57 -7.37 -28.30
C LEU A 85 -16.79 -6.75 -29.04
N PRO A 86 -16.60 -5.82 -29.99
CA PRO A 86 -17.69 -5.15 -30.69
C PRO A 86 -18.67 -6.09 -31.41
N GLN A 87 -18.34 -7.36 -31.51
CA GLN A 87 -19.11 -8.38 -32.19
C GLN A 87 -19.60 -9.50 -31.28
N ASN A 88 -19.47 -9.33 -29.94
CA ASN A 88 -20.00 -10.32 -29.01
C ASN A 88 -21.54 -10.28 -28.97
N ASN A 89 -22.13 -11.45 -28.99
CA ASN A 89 -23.55 -11.64 -28.77
C ASN A 89 -23.74 -12.28 -27.41
N TYR A 90 -24.68 -11.76 -26.64
CA TYR A 90 -24.98 -12.24 -25.30
C TYR A 90 -26.39 -12.79 -25.21
N ARG A 91 -26.59 -13.82 -24.37
CA ARG A 91 -27.89 -14.31 -23.96
C ARG A 91 -27.82 -14.76 -22.51
N VAL A 92 -28.94 -14.67 -21.81
CA VAL A 92 -29.05 -15.13 -20.43
C VAL A 92 -30.13 -16.21 -20.35
N HIS A 93 -29.82 -17.26 -19.62
CA HIS A 93 -30.78 -18.32 -19.29
C HIS A 93 -30.98 -18.35 -17.79
N SER A 94 -32.19 -18.64 -17.34
CA SER A 94 -32.51 -18.95 -15.95
C SER A 94 -32.74 -20.45 -15.75
N THR A 95 -32.29 -20.94 -14.62
CA THR A 95 -32.49 -22.34 -14.19
C THR A 95 -32.92 -22.33 -12.73
N LEU A 96 -33.88 -23.23 -12.37
CA LEU A 96 -34.35 -23.34 -10.99
C LEU A 96 -33.28 -23.89 -10.05
N LEU A 97 -33.11 -23.27 -8.87
CA LEU A 97 -32.22 -23.79 -7.82
C LEU A 97 -32.58 -25.18 -7.33
N SER A 98 -33.88 -25.59 -7.44
CA SER A 98 -34.35 -26.90 -7.04
C SER A 98 -34.04 -28.00 -8.05
N ASN A 99 -33.57 -27.64 -9.24
CA ASN A 99 -33.20 -28.59 -10.30
C ASN A 99 -31.99 -28.05 -11.06
N PRO A 100 -30.85 -28.02 -10.42
CA PRO A 100 -29.64 -27.44 -11.00
C PRO A 100 -29.11 -28.26 -12.17
N GLY A 101 -28.41 -27.60 -13.09
CA GLY A 101 -27.62 -28.22 -14.12
C GLY A 101 -26.21 -28.56 -13.64
N ASP A 102 -25.42 -29.06 -14.54
CA ASP A 102 -23.97 -29.24 -14.44
C ASP A 102 -23.44 -28.84 -15.81
N ILE A 103 -23.15 -27.49 -15.94
CA ILE A 103 -22.88 -26.88 -17.27
C ILE A 103 -21.53 -27.28 -17.81
N ASP A 104 -20.56 -27.44 -16.94
CA ASP A 104 -19.20 -27.78 -17.33
C ASP A 104 -18.91 -29.30 -17.30
N ASN A 105 -19.87 -30.10 -16.81
CA ASN A 105 -19.87 -31.57 -16.79
C ASN A 105 -18.73 -32.15 -15.95
N ASP A 106 -18.42 -31.55 -14.82
CA ASP A 106 -17.41 -32.06 -13.90
C ASP A 106 -17.98 -33.01 -12.81
N GLY A 107 -19.32 -33.12 -12.71
CA GLY A 107 -20.05 -33.98 -11.78
C GLY A 107 -20.47 -33.25 -10.50
N ILE A 108 -20.28 -31.96 -10.38
CA ILE A 108 -20.79 -31.11 -9.32
C ILE A 108 -21.90 -30.25 -9.93
N ASP A 109 -23.02 -30.06 -9.26
CA ASP A 109 -24.07 -29.21 -9.80
C ASP A 109 -23.78 -27.72 -9.64
N ASP A 110 -24.21 -26.92 -10.63
CA ASP A 110 -23.98 -25.48 -10.72
C ASP A 110 -24.34 -24.72 -9.41
N VAL A 111 -25.35 -25.15 -8.66
CA VAL A 111 -25.83 -24.47 -7.43
C VAL A 111 -24.91 -24.79 -6.25
N THR A 112 -24.40 -26.01 -6.18
CA THR A 112 -23.41 -26.41 -5.17
C THR A 112 -22.13 -25.55 -5.33
N GLU A 113 -21.69 -25.37 -6.55
CA GLU A 113 -20.53 -24.55 -6.86
C GLU A 113 -20.78 -23.05 -6.59
N LEU A 114 -21.92 -22.51 -7.03
CA LEU A 114 -22.30 -21.11 -6.75
C LEU A 114 -22.44 -20.80 -5.26
N ARG A 115 -22.64 -21.79 -4.41
CA ARG A 115 -22.70 -21.67 -2.94
C ARG A 115 -21.36 -21.81 -2.26
N GLY A 116 -20.28 -21.91 -3.02
CA GLY A 116 -18.92 -21.88 -2.51
C GLY A 116 -18.35 -23.26 -2.20
N PHE A 117 -18.63 -24.24 -3.05
CA PHE A 117 -17.84 -25.46 -3.01
C PHE A 117 -16.37 -25.11 -3.25
N PRO A 118 -15.43 -25.51 -2.35
CA PRO A 118 -14.05 -25.07 -2.45
C PRO A 118 -13.45 -25.44 -3.80
N ASP A 119 -12.83 -24.50 -4.44
CA ASP A 119 -12.05 -24.61 -5.68
C ASP A 119 -12.83 -25.07 -6.92
N SER A 120 -14.14 -24.87 -6.98
CA SER A 120 -14.96 -25.17 -8.14
C SER A 120 -15.63 -23.95 -8.75
N SER A 121 -15.86 -23.98 -10.04
CA SER A 121 -16.51 -22.92 -10.80
C SER A 121 -17.56 -23.52 -11.73
N PRO A 122 -18.84 -23.11 -11.67
CA PRO A 122 -19.92 -23.73 -12.44
C PRO A 122 -19.83 -23.57 -13.97
N ILE A 123 -18.77 -22.96 -14.45
CA ILE A 123 -18.52 -22.75 -15.90
C ILE A 123 -17.15 -23.24 -16.35
N ASN A 124 -16.31 -23.64 -15.43
CA ASN A 124 -15.05 -24.31 -15.71
C ASN A 124 -15.08 -25.63 -14.97
N PRO A 125 -14.93 -26.77 -15.67
CA PRO A 125 -14.86 -28.04 -14.98
C PRO A 125 -13.87 -27.93 -13.84
N ALA A 126 -14.36 -28.09 -12.60
CA ALA A 126 -13.44 -28.22 -11.48
C ALA A 126 -12.53 -29.38 -11.85
N PRO A 127 -11.24 -29.17 -11.94
CA PRO A 127 -10.39 -30.29 -12.22
C PRO A 127 -10.58 -31.27 -11.07
N PRO A 128 -10.92 -32.51 -11.34
CA PRO A 128 -10.91 -33.57 -10.30
C PRO A 128 -9.49 -33.73 -9.70
N VAL A 129 -8.51 -33.17 -10.31
CA VAL A 129 -7.16 -32.82 -9.87
C VAL A 129 -6.85 -31.52 -10.59
N PRO A 130 -6.25 -30.48 -9.96
CA PRO A 130 -5.90 -29.25 -10.65
C PRO A 130 -5.30 -29.57 -11.99
N SER A 131 -5.87 -29.04 -13.08
CA SER A 131 -5.26 -29.17 -14.39
C SER A 131 -3.95 -28.41 -14.33
N ILE A 132 -2.89 -29.18 -14.05
CA ILE A 132 -1.52 -28.68 -13.95
C ILE A 132 -0.92 -28.35 -15.31
N SER A 133 -1.63 -28.64 -16.40
CA SER A 133 -1.19 -28.34 -17.75
C SER A 133 -1.87 -27.08 -18.24
N GLY A 134 -1.07 -26.07 -18.62
CA GLY A 134 -1.58 -24.96 -19.42
C GLY A 134 -1.97 -25.46 -20.81
N ASP A 135 -2.83 -24.71 -21.49
CA ASP A 135 -3.24 -25.03 -22.86
C ASP A 135 -2.11 -24.71 -23.85
N ILE A 136 -1.95 -25.58 -24.84
CA ILE A 136 -0.97 -25.39 -25.92
C ILE A 136 -1.63 -24.64 -27.08
N LEU A 137 -2.93 -24.74 -27.27
CA LEU A 137 -3.71 -24.19 -28.37
C LEU A 137 -4.92 -23.44 -27.83
N LEU A 138 -5.07 -22.17 -28.21
CA LEU A 138 -6.26 -21.37 -27.95
C LEU A 138 -7.07 -21.24 -29.24
N GLU A 139 -8.16 -21.97 -29.35
CA GLU A 139 -8.97 -22.01 -30.57
C GLU A 139 -9.88 -20.78 -30.73
N SER A 140 -10.13 -20.02 -29.66
CA SER A 140 -11.03 -18.84 -29.67
C SER A 140 -10.63 -17.81 -28.62
N SER A 141 -11.17 -16.60 -28.75
CA SER A 141 -11.04 -15.56 -27.76
C SER A 141 -11.65 -15.98 -26.41
N VAL A 142 -12.66 -16.83 -26.41
CA VAL A 142 -13.27 -17.40 -25.20
C VAL A 142 -12.31 -18.37 -24.51
N ALA A 143 -11.56 -19.17 -25.29
CA ALA A 143 -10.51 -20.01 -24.70
C ALA A 143 -9.40 -19.17 -24.06
N PHE A 144 -9.02 -18.07 -24.69
CA PHE A 144 -8.10 -17.09 -24.06
C PHE A 144 -8.69 -16.55 -22.74
N SER A 145 -9.97 -16.16 -22.73
CA SER A 145 -10.63 -15.66 -21.55
C SER A 145 -10.58 -16.54 -20.34
N ARG A 146 -10.74 -17.85 -20.56
CA ARG A 146 -10.76 -18.83 -19.46
C ARG A 146 -9.42 -18.95 -18.76
N LEU A 147 -8.34 -18.65 -19.44
CA LEU A 147 -6.99 -18.67 -18.90
C LEU A 147 -6.57 -17.30 -18.37
N ALA A 148 -7.18 -16.25 -18.89
CA ALA A 148 -6.85 -14.88 -18.54
C ALA A 148 -7.51 -14.47 -17.21
N ARG A 149 -6.77 -13.73 -16.40
CA ARG A 149 -7.27 -13.04 -15.22
C ARG A 149 -7.47 -11.56 -15.56
N ALA A 150 -8.59 -10.98 -15.15
CA ALA A 150 -8.79 -9.53 -15.24
C ALA A 150 -8.33 -8.90 -13.93
N GLY A 151 -7.49 -7.90 -14.02
CA GLY A 151 -7.22 -6.97 -12.93
C GLY A 151 -6.16 -7.32 -11.91
N ILE A 152 -5.49 -8.46 -11.95
CA ILE A 152 -4.33 -8.66 -11.08
C ILE A 152 -3.38 -9.64 -11.76
N THR A 153 -2.21 -9.21 -12.09
CA THR A 153 -1.10 -10.09 -12.43
C THR A 153 0.00 -9.84 -11.43
N GLY A 154 0.56 -10.88 -10.90
CA GLY A 154 1.76 -10.77 -10.06
C GLY A 154 2.99 -10.25 -10.83
N ASP A 155 2.80 -9.62 -11.97
CA ASP A 155 3.83 -8.95 -12.75
C ASP A 155 3.53 -7.46 -12.79
N SER A 156 4.15 -6.74 -11.94
CA SER A 156 3.82 -5.49 -11.31
C SER A 156 4.10 -4.23 -12.10
N THR A 157 3.98 -4.23 -13.37
CA THR A 157 4.04 -2.94 -14.06
C THR A 157 2.69 -2.64 -14.71
N ASN A 158 1.72 -2.67 -14.00
CA ASN A 158 0.59 -1.81 -13.62
C ASN A 158 -0.42 -1.35 -14.68
N THR A 159 -0.08 -1.26 -15.92
CA THR A 159 -1.05 -0.93 -16.97
C THR A 159 -1.77 -2.17 -17.49
N ASP A 160 -1.25 -3.34 -17.19
CA ASP A 160 -1.80 -4.62 -17.62
C ASP A 160 -3.01 -5.05 -16.79
N GLU A 161 -3.16 -4.51 -15.59
CA GLU A 161 -4.31 -4.77 -14.72
C GLU A 161 -5.65 -4.27 -15.27
N LEU A 162 -5.60 -3.33 -16.21
CA LEU A 162 -6.78 -2.81 -16.90
C LEU A 162 -7.36 -3.80 -17.92
N TYR A 163 -6.63 -4.89 -18.23
CA TYR A 163 -6.94 -5.77 -19.34
C TYR A 163 -6.99 -7.24 -18.92
N ALA A 164 -7.48 -8.06 -19.82
CA ALA A 164 -7.44 -9.50 -19.68
C ALA A 164 -6.04 -10.04 -19.99
N VAL A 165 -5.41 -10.65 -19.01
CA VAL A 165 -4.02 -11.08 -19.04
C VAL A 165 -3.92 -12.59 -18.87
N SER A 166 -3.18 -13.27 -19.73
CA SER A 166 -2.78 -14.66 -19.57
C SER A 166 -1.26 -14.76 -19.60
N LYS A 167 -0.69 -15.55 -18.69
CA LYS A 167 0.74 -15.84 -18.69
C LYS A 167 1.10 -16.83 -19.79
N ILE A 168 2.28 -16.67 -20.38
CA ILE A 168 2.84 -17.58 -21.38
C ILE A 168 4.19 -18.13 -20.92
N TYR A 169 4.42 -19.40 -21.22
CA TYR A 169 5.67 -20.08 -20.91
C TYR A 169 6.21 -20.77 -22.16
N LEU A 170 7.37 -20.36 -22.66
CA LEU A 170 8.00 -20.94 -23.82
C LEU A 170 9.28 -21.66 -23.42
N THR A 171 9.42 -22.93 -23.84
CA THR A 171 10.59 -23.75 -23.53
C THR A 171 11.29 -24.19 -24.80
N ASN A 172 12.60 -24.48 -24.73
CA ASN A 172 13.43 -24.94 -25.84
C ASN A 172 13.46 -23.99 -27.05
N ASN A 173 13.39 -22.70 -26.82
CA ASN A 173 13.34 -21.70 -27.90
C ASN A 173 14.66 -21.64 -28.70
N ALA A 174 15.77 -22.15 -28.15
CA ALA A 174 17.03 -22.29 -28.87
C ALA A 174 17.04 -23.45 -29.88
N SER A 175 16.03 -24.32 -29.87
CA SER A 175 15.93 -25.50 -30.72
C SER A 175 14.74 -25.44 -31.65
N ASP A 176 14.73 -26.29 -32.72
CA ASP A 176 13.59 -26.40 -33.62
C ASP A 176 12.35 -27.07 -33.00
N SER A 177 12.41 -27.43 -31.71
CA SER A 177 11.33 -28.06 -30.95
C SER A 177 10.78 -27.17 -29.82
N ILE A 178 10.65 -25.89 -30.07
CA ILE A 178 10.03 -24.94 -29.16
C ILE A 178 8.63 -25.42 -28.74
N LYS A 179 8.33 -25.33 -27.43
CA LYS A 179 7.01 -25.56 -26.87
C LYS A 179 6.52 -24.30 -26.21
N GLY A 180 5.28 -23.96 -26.46
CA GLY A 180 4.59 -22.84 -25.82
C GLY A 180 3.39 -23.34 -25.05
N PHE A 181 3.15 -22.71 -23.91
CA PHE A 181 1.99 -22.93 -23.06
C PHE A 181 1.32 -21.60 -22.79
N PHE A 182 0.00 -21.55 -22.86
CA PHE A 182 -0.83 -20.50 -22.29
C PHE A 182 -1.21 -20.95 -20.89
N VAL A 183 -0.68 -20.27 -19.90
CA VAL A 183 -0.82 -20.64 -18.49
C VAL A 183 -2.20 -20.23 -18.00
N ASN A 184 -2.87 -21.10 -17.26
CA ASN A 184 -4.08 -20.71 -16.55
C ASN A 184 -3.69 -19.78 -15.40
N THR A 185 -3.81 -18.46 -15.63
CA THR A 185 -3.42 -17.41 -14.69
C THR A 185 -4.34 -17.37 -13.46
N ASN A 186 -5.51 -17.98 -13.52
CA ASN A 186 -6.40 -18.14 -12.35
C ASN A 186 -5.92 -19.25 -11.39
N GLN A 187 -5.11 -20.20 -11.87
CA GLN A 187 -4.60 -21.32 -11.08
C GLN A 187 -3.12 -21.17 -10.73
N HIS A 188 -2.34 -20.54 -11.61
CA HIS A 188 -0.91 -20.38 -11.46
C HIS A 188 -0.58 -18.90 -11.43
N GLU A 189 -0.44 -18.37 -10.26
CA GLU A 189 -0.12 -16.97 -10.05
C GLU A 189 1.30 -16.65 -10.55
N PHE A 190 2.22 -17.60 -10.45
CA PHE A 190 3.59 -17.47 -10.97
C PHE A 190 3.91 -18.48 -12.06
N HIS A 191 4.76 -18.08 -12.99
CA HIS A 191 5.29 -18.97 -14.03
C HIS A 191 6.02 -20.19 -13.45
N VAL A 192 6.67 -20.02 -12.31
CA VAL A 192 7.39 -21.08 -11.59
C VAL A 192 6.43 -22.15 -11.07
N ASP A 193 5.28 -21.77 -10.56
CA ASP A 193 4.27 -22.72 -10.08
C ASP A 193 3.73 -23.57 -11.21
N PHE A 194 3.43 -22.92 -12.33
CA PHE A 194 3.05 -23.64 -13.55
C PHE A 194 4.17 -24.60 -14.00
N ALA A 195 5.41 -24.12 -14.14
CA ALA A 195 6.52 -24.95 -14.59
C ALA A 195 6.74 -26.15 -13.66
N ARG A 196 6.66 -25.95 -12.35
CA ARG A 196 6.76 -27.01 -11.33
C ARG A 196 5.62 -28.01 -11.46
N ALA A 197 4.40 -27.52 -11.64
CA ALA A 197 3.20 -28.35 -11.79
C ALA A 197 3.26 -29.23 -13.03
N VAL A 198 3.83 -28.78 -14.15
CA VAL A 198 3.98 -29.55 -15.39
C VAL A 198 5.32 -30.29 -15.51
N GLY A 199 6.17 -30.22 -14.47
CA GLY A 199 7.47 -30.90 -14.42
C GLY A 199 8.53 -30.31 -15.35
N ILE A 200 8.43 -29.03 -15.67
CA ILE A 200 9.49 -28.28 -16.38
C ILE A 200 10.55 -27.92 -15.33
N PRO A 201 11.84 -28.27 -15.55
CA PRO A 201 12.89 -27.86 -14.66
C PRO A 201 12.97 -26.33 -14.61
N THR A 202 12.72 -25.75 -13.46
CA THR A 202 12.90 -24.32 -13.24
C THR A 202 14.36 -24.06 -12.90
N GLN A 203 14.97 -23.06 -13.55
CA GLN A 203 16.25 -22.56 -13.10
C GLN A 203 16.01 -21.66 -11.88
N PRO A 204 16.83 -21.76 -10.83
CA PRO A 204 16.80 -20.76 -9.78
C PRO A 204 17.18 -19.42 -10.41
N ASN A 205 16.28 -18.45 -10.28
CA ASN A 205 16.58 -17.05 -10.23
C ASN A 205 17.01 -16.32 -11.50
N GLY A 206 16.11 -15.52 -12.03
CA GLY A 206 16.43 -14.28 -12.73
C GLY A 206 17.31 -14.34 -13.98
N VAL A 207 17.77 -15.50 -14.32
CA VAL A 207 18.61 -15.67 -15.49
C VAL A 207 17.71 -15.87 -16.70
N SER A 208 17.75 -14.91 -17.61
CA SER A 208 17.12 -15.02 -18.91
C SER A 208 17.73 -16.18 -19.68
N PHE A 209 16.99 -17.26 -19.82
CA PHE A 209 17.38 -18.34 -20.73
C PHE A 209 16.47 -18.34 -21.95
N VAL A 210 17.06 -18.43 -23.12
CA VAL A 210 16.33 -18.63 -24.38
C VAL A 210 15.42 -19.87 -24.30
N ASP A 211 15.74 -20.80 -23.43
CA ASP A 211 15.02 -22.05 -23.23
C ASP A 211 13.96 -21.99 -22.12
N ASP A 212 13.83 -20.87 -21.42
CA ASP A 212 12.88 -20.63 -20.34
C ASP A 212 12.36 -19.19 -20.42
N MET A 213 11.50 -18.95 -21.42
CA MET A 213 10.94 -17.62 -21.65
C MET A 213 9.59 -17.49 -20.93
N ARG A 214 9.56 -16.62 -19.95
CA ARG A 214 8.37 -16.30 -19.16
C ARG A 214 7.82 -14.98 -19.64
N GLY A 215 6.58 -14.97 -20.02
CA GLY A 215 5.95 -13.76 -20.57
C GLY A 215 4.47 -13.69 -20.31
N THR A 216 3.89 -12.63 -20.81
CA THR A 216 2.48 -12.32 -20.65
C THR A 216 1.89 -11.95 -21.99
N ILE A 217 0.66 -12.33 -22.24
CA ILE A 217 -0.15 -11.89 -23.37
C ILE A 217 -1.39 -11.16 -22.87
N ILE A 218 -1.65 -9.99 -23.44
CA ILE A 218 -2.64 -9.03 -22.97
C ILE A 218 -3.54 -8.65 -24.10
N PHE A 219 -4.83 -8.61 -23.86
CA PHE A 219 -5.82 -8.15 -24.82
C PHE A 219 -6.16 -6.67 -24.60
N HIS A 220 -5.90 -5.84 -25.60
CA HIS A 220 -6.20 -4.40 -25.63
C HIS A 220 -7.39 -4.13 -26.56
N PRO A 221 -8.61 -4.00 -26.06
CA PRO A 221 -9.83 -3.96 -26.88
C PRO A 221 -9.96 -2.71 -27.73
N GLU A 222 -9.39 -1.60 -27.28
CA GLU A 222 -9.53 -0.29 -27.96
C GLU A 222 -8.45 -0.05 -29.03
N VAL A 223 -7.36 -0.79 -28.98
CA VAL A 223 -6.24 -0.65 -29.91
C VAL A 223 -6.62 -1.22 -31.28
N ILE A 224 -6.29 -0.49 -32.35
CA ILE A 224 -6.51 -0.93 -33.71
C ILE A 224 -5.17 -1.41 -34.28
N SER A 225 -5.13 -2.66 -34.73
CA SER A 225 -3.95 -3.24 -35.36
C SER A 225 -3.62 -2.55 -36.69
N GLU A 226 -2.39 -2.69 -37.17
CA GLU A 226 -1.98 -2.22 -38.49
C GLU A 226 -2.89 -2.74 -39.63
N ASN A 227 -3.49 -3.89 -39.45
CA ASN A 227 -4.45 -4.49 -40.38
C ASN A 227 -5.87 -3.96 -40.24
N GLY A 228 -6.08 -2.94 -39.39
CA GLY A 228 -7.40 -2.32 -39.11
C GLY A 228 -8.34 -3.16 -38.24
N VAL A 229 -7.86 -4.22 -37.63
CA VAL A 229 -8.65 -5.03 -36.68
C VAL A 229 -8.65 -4.38 -35.32
N ARG A 230 -9.81 -4.06 -34.78
CA ARG A 230 -9.95 -3.57 -33.41
C ARG A 230 -9.76 -4.70 -32.41
N GLY A 231 -9.01 -4.42 -31.38
CA GLY A 231 -8.60 -5.40 -30.37
C GLY A 231 -7.26 -6.04 -30.73
N VAL A 232 -6.20 -5.69 -29.99
CA VAL A 232 -4.84 -6.19 -30.20
C VAL A 232 -4.46 -7.09 -29.03
N TYR A 233 -3.87 -8.24 -29.32
CA TYR A 233 -3.21 -9.07 -28.32
C TYR A 233 -1.73 -8.73 -28.33
N SER A 234 -1.22 -8.10 -27.29
CA SER A 234 0.20 -7.84 -27.15
C SER A 234 0.87 -8.88 -26.27
N PHE A 235 2.09 -9.26 -26.60
CA PHE A 235 2.89 -10.10 -25.73
C PHE A 235 4.21 -9.43 -25.39
N HIS A 236 4.68 -9.65 -24.19
CA HIS A 236 5.99 -9.25 -23.73
C HIS A 236 6.60 -10.34 -22.85
N PHE A 237 7.88 -10.25 -22.60
CA PHE A 237 8.59 -11.12 -21.68
C PHE A 237 9.04 -10.34 -20.46
N GLY A 238 9.31 -11.03 -19.36
CA GLY A 238 9.71 -10.41 -18.11
C GLY A 238 10.98 -9.57 -18.23
N PHE A 239 11.22 -8.75 -17.25
CA PHE A 239 12.24 -7.71 -17.19
C PHE A 239 13.67 -8.18 -17.57
N TRP A 240 14.04 -9.40 -17.24
CA TRP A 240 15.36 -9.98 -17.48
C TRP A 240 15.66 -10.35 -18.93
N ASN A 241 14.74 -10.16 -19.83
CA ASN A 241 14.72 -10.83 -21.10
C ASN A 241 15.14 -9.91 -22.25
N ALA A 242 16.44 -9.67 -22.34
CA ALA A 242 17.09 -9.08 -23.51
C ALA A 242 17.13 -10.05 -24.70
N TYR A 243 16.00 -10.28 -25.34
CA TYR A 243 15.90 -11.20 -26.47
C TYR A 243 16.18 -10.51 -27.78
N SER A 244 16.97 -11.19 -28.65
CA SER A 244 17.20 -10.71 -30.01
C SER A 244 15.92 -10.79 -30.85
N PHE A 245 15.92 -10.06 -31.99
CA PHE A 245 14.81 -10.08 -32.94
C PHE A 245 14.43 -11.51 -33.38
N GLU A 246 15.42 -12.40 -33.68
CA GLU A 246 15.16 -13.76 -34.11
C GLU A 246 14.43 -14.61 -33.04
N ILE A 247 14.72 -14.36 -31.80
CA ILE A 247 14.05 -15.04 -30.68
C ILE A 247 12.61 -14.53 -30.54
N ILE A 248 12.39 -13.22 -30.59
CA ILE A 248 11.05 -12.62 -30.57
C ILE A 248 10.23 -13.08 -31.79
N GLN A 249 10.83 -13.16 -32.97
CA GLN A 249 10.17 -13.65 -34.18
C GLN A 249 9.70 -15.10 -34.02
N ARG A 250 10.54 -15.99 -33.49
CA ARG A 250 10.14 -17.37 -33.20
C ARG A 250 9.01 -17.46 -32.17
N ALA A 251 9.06 -16.65 -31.11
CA ALA A 251 8.01 -16.60 -30.12
C ALA A 251 6.70 -16.10 -30.76
N HIS A 252 6.74 -15.01 -31.51
CA HIS A 252 5.57 -14.49 -32.23
C HIS A 252 4.95 -15.54 -33.16
N ASP A 253 5.76 -16.22 -33.97
CA ASP A 253 5.27 -17.22 -34.93
C ASP A 253 4.64 -18.42 -34.23
N LEU A 254 5.19 -18.83 -33.07
CA LEU A 254 4.61 -19.88 -32.24
C LEU A 254 3.28 -19.47 -31.62
N LEU A 255 3.21 -18.28 -31.06
CA LEU A 255 1.97 -17.76 -30.45
C LEU A 255 0.88 -17.59 -31.51
N ALA A 256 1.22 -17.00 -32.64
CA ALA A 256 0.30 -16.83 -33.78
C ALA A 256 -0.23 -18.17 -34.31
N ALA A 257 0.64 -19.18 -34.41
CA ALA A 257 0.24 -20.53 -34.87
C ALA A 257 -0.72 -21.22 -33.86
N ASN A 258 -0.57 -20.93 -32.57
CA ASN A 258 -1.38 -21.53 -31.51
C ASN A 258 -2.58 -20.67 -31.07
N MET A 259 -2.82 -19.56 -31.77
CA MET A 259 -4.00 -18.68 -31.61
C MET A 259 -4.67 -18.47 -32.99
N PRO A 260 -5.28 -19.50 -33.60
CA PRO A 260 -5.79 -19.43 -34.98
C PRO A 260 -6.96 -18.45 -35.18
N PHE A 261 -7.54 -17.94 -34.12
CA PHE A 261 -8.60 -16.91 -34.16
C PHE A 261 -8.06 -15.48 -34.40
N LEU A 262 -6.75 -15.27 -34.28
CA LEU A 262 -6.13 -13.99 -34.55
C LEU A 262 -6.25 -13.61 -36.05
N ARG A 263 -6.44 -12.31 -36.29
CA ARG A 263 -6.60 -11.76 -37.63
C ARG A 263 -5.43 -10.81 -38.00
N GLY A 264 -4.21 -11.15 -37.58
CA GLY A 264 -3.07 -10.27 -37.70
C GLY A 264 -3.06 -9.16 -36.68
N ASN A 265 -3.65 -9.42 -35.52
CA ASN A 265 -3.72 -8.50 -34.38
C ASN A 265 -2.94 -9.00 -33.15
N LEU A 266 -1.89 -9.81 -33.39
CA LEU A 266 -0.87 -10.13 -32.39
C LEU A 266 0.29 -9.15 -32.55
N ALA A 267 0.71 -8.52 -31.45
CA ALA A 267 1.79 -7.54 -31.44
C ALA A 267 2.85 -7.88 -30.39
N TYR A 268 4.09 -7.57 -30.67
CA TYR A 268 5.15 -7.55 -29.66
C TYR A 268 5.14 -6.21 -28.93
N ARG A 269 5.29 -6.24 -27.61
CA ARG A 269 5.41 -5.07 -26.75
C ARG A 269 6.78 -5.06 -26.09
N PRO A 270 7.73 -4.24 -26.55
CA PRO A 270 9.00 -4.02 -25.86
C PRO A 270 8.75 -3.17 -24.62
N ARG A 271 8.51 -3.83 -23.47
CA ARG A 271 7.97 -3.16 -22.29
C ARG A 271 9.03 -2.52 -21.39
N PHE A 272 10.20 -3.10 -21.31
CA PHE A 272 11.25 -2.63 -20.42
C PHE A 272 12.35 -1.92 -21.19
N GLU A 273 13.07 -1.02 -20.53
CA GLU A 273 14.12 -0.21 -21.16
C GLU A 273 15.07 -1.05 -22.02
N ILE A 274 15.57 -2.17 -21.50
CA ILE A 274 16.45 -3.07 -22.26
C ILE A 274 15.76 -3.66 -23.50
N ALA A 275 14.50 -4.05 -23.36
CA ALA A 275 13.73 -4.59 -24.49
C ALA A 275 13.41 -3.50 -25.52
N LEU A 276 13.17 -2.28 -25.05
CA LEU A 276 12.97 -1.11 -25.90
C LEU A 276 14.26 -0.73 -26.63
N ASP A 277 15.39 -0.69 -25.94
CA ASP A 277 16.70 -0.42 -26.53
C ASP A 277 17.07 -1.44 -27.64
N ILE A 278 16.82 -2.74 -27.39
CA ILE A 278 17.02 -3.80 -28.37
C ILE A 278 16.09 -3.63 -29.57
N TYR A 279 14.82 -3.28 -29.32
CA TYR A 279 13.87 -2.98 -30.39
C TYR A 279 14.33 -1.80 -31.23
N GLU A 280 14.67 -0.66 -30.61
CA GLU A 280 15.14 0.53 -31.33
C GLU A 280 16.42 0.26 -32.13
N ALA A 281 17.36 -0.49 -31.56
CA ALA A 281 18.59 -0.89 -32.25
C ALA A 281 18.36 -1.83 -33.46
N ASN A 282 17.21 -2.49 -33.52
CA ASN A 282 16.85 -3.46 -34.56
C ASN A 282 15.55 -3.07 -35.30
N ARG A 283 15.13 -1.85 -35.24
CA ARG A 283 13.86 -1.34 -35.76
C ARG A 283 13.66 -1.73 -37.25
N ASP A 284 14.69 -1.60 -38.06
CA ASP A 284 14.66 -1.99 -39.47
C ASP A 284 14.26 -3.48 -39.68
N LEU A 285 14.63 -4.38 -38.76
CA LEU A 285 14.27 -5.80 -38.84
C LEU A 285 12.78 -6.00 -38.49
N TYR A 286 12.27 -5.27 -37.49
CA TYR A 286 10.85 -5.31 -37.15
C TYR A 286 10.00 -4.71 -38.27
N ASP A 287 10.38 -3.57 -38.83
CA ASP A 287 9.69 -2.91 -39.96
C ASP A 287 9.66 -3.79 -41.23
N ALA A 288 10.68 -4.61 -41.44
CA ALA A 288 10.73 -5.57 -42.55
C ALA A 288 10.00 -6.89 -42.25
N SER A 289 9.55 -7.11 -41.04
CA SER A 289 8.91 -8.34 -40.59
C SER A 289 7.38 -8.26 -40.66
N ARG A 290 6.71 -9.32 -40.15
CA ARG A 290 5.25 -9.35 -39.96
C ARG A 290 4.84 -9.07 -38.50
N ILE A 291 5.81 -8.76 -37.64
CA ILE A 291 5.57 -8.54 -36.23
C ILE A 291 5.13 -7.10 -36.08
N GLN A 292 3.88 -6.89 -35.76
CA GLN A 292 3.42 -5.60 -35.29
C GLN A 292 4.07 -5.33 -33.93
N VAL A 293 4.58 -4.13 -33.74
CA VAL A 293 5.07 -3.67 -32.41
C VAL A 293 4.12 -2.62 -31.88
N VAL A 294 3.81 -2.68 -30.60
CA VAL A 294 3.02 -1.65 -29.89
C VAL A 294 3.82 -1.19 -28.69
N THR A 295 4.06 0.11 -28.64
CA THR A 295 4.72 0.74 -27.49
C THR A 295 3.70 1.15 -26.43
N GLU A 296 4.15 1.42 -25.21
CA GLU A 296 3.27 1.94 -24.15
C GLU A 296 2.63 3.26 -24.56
N GLU A 297 3.38 4.15 -25.19
CA GLU A 297 2.87 5.43 -25.68
C GLU A 297 1.72 5.24 -26.68
N GLU A 298 1.84 4.28 -27.60
CA GLU A 298 0.79 3.97 -28.56
C GLU A 298 -0.45 3.33 -27.91
N LEU A 299 -0.24 2.41 -26.98
CA LEU A 299 -1.33 1.76 -26.25
C LEU A 299 -2.20 2.76 -25.47
N PHE A 300 -1.56 3.78 -24.88
CA PHE A 300 -2.26 4.78 -24.07
C PHE A 300 -2.57 6.08 -24.83
N SER A 301 -2.22 6.19 -26.11
CA SER A 301 -2.46 7.38 -26.91
C SER A 301 -3.96 7.77 -27.02
N GLY A 302 -4.87 6.84 -26.83
CA GLY A 302 -6.33 7.05 -26.81
C GLY A 302 -6.90 7.33 -25.40
N LEU A 303 -6.12 7.09 -24.33
CA LEU A 303 -6.60 7.22 -22.96
C LEU A 303 -6.66 8.69 -22.54
N ASN A 304 -7.86 9.23 -22.31
CA ASN A 304 -8.03 10.61 -21.85
C ASN A 304 -8.29 10.71 -20.34
N TYR A 305 -8.74 9.62 -19.74
CA TYR A 305 -9.13 9.56 -18.35
C TYR A 305 -8.94 8.13 -17.82
N LEU A 306 -8.46 7.99 -16.60
CA LEU A 306 -8.38 6.74 -15.89
C LEU A 306 -8.65 6.99 -14.40
N ALA A 307 -9.73 6.41 -13.88
CA ALA A 307 -9.97 6.35 -12.44
C ALA A 307 -9.02 5.34 -11.81
N LEU A 308 -8.33 5.75 -10.77
CA LEU A 308 -7.41 4.91 -10.00
C LEU A 308 -7.94 4.63 -8.60
N ASN A 309 -8.63 5.60 -8.01
CA ASN A 309 -9.41 5.43 -6.79
C ASN A 309 -10.69 6.26 -6.88
N GLU A 310 -11.83 5.56 -6.89
CA GLU A 310 -13.16 6.17 -7.01
C GLU A 310 -13.62 6.68 -5.65
N GLU A 311 -13.41 7.96 -5.41
CA GLU A 311 -13.74 8.61 -4.15
C GLU A 311 -14.19 10.06 -4.37
N ILE A 312 -14.63 10.70 -3.29
CA ILE A 312 -14.98 12.11 -3.24
C ILE A 312 -14.00 12.84 -2.34
N GLY A 313 -13.37 13.88 -2.87
CA GLY A 313 -12.49 14.76 -2.11
C GLY A 313 -12.96 16.20 -2.11
N PHE A 314 -12.64 16.90 -1.05
CA PHE A 314 -12.83 18.35 -0.93
C PHE A 314 -11.49 18.97 -0.53
N GLY A 315 -11.13 20.07 -1.16
CA GLY A 315 -9.86 20.72 -0.83
C GLY A 315 -9.56 21.88 -1.77
N ARG A 316 -8.42 22.52 -1.53
CA ARG A 316 -7.91 23.54 -2.44
C ARG A 316 -7.17 22.86 -3.59
N LEU A 317 -7.56 23.15 -4.81
CA LEU A 317 -6.90 22.64 -6.00
C LEU A 317 -5.56 23.37 -6.19
N SER A 318 -4.45 22.65 -6.08
CA SER A 318 -3.10 23.21 -6.19
C SER A 318 -2.23 22.43 -7.16
N ILE A 319 -1.34 23.14 -7.86
CA ILE A 319 -0.30 22.50 -8.66
C ILE A 319 0.83 22.11 -7.72
N LEU A 320 1.29 20.89 -7.83
CA LEU A 320 2.44 20.39 -7.06
C LEU A 320 3.72 20.63 -7.87
N ASP A 321 4.50 21.60 -7.43
CA ASP A 321 5.83 21.86 -8.01
C ASP A 321 6.90 20.99 -7.33
N ALA A 322 7.96 20.67 -8.07
CA ALA A 322 9.05 19.84 -7.57
C ALA A 322 9.70 20.45 -6.31
N GLY A 323 9.69 19.71 -5.22
CA GLY A 323 10.26 20.13 -3.92
C GLY A 323 9.28 20.86 -3.00
N GLU A 324 8.02 21.04 -3.38
CA GLU A 324 6.97 21.55 -2.49
C GLU A 324 6.30 20.43 -1.72
N SER A 325 5.94 20.72 -0.46
CA SER A 325 5.13 19.81 0.36
C SER A 325 3.69 20.32 0.36
N PRO A 326 2.74 19.59 -0.23
CA PRO A 326 1.33 19.97 -0.22
C PRO A 326 0.74 19.88 1.20
N SER A 327 -0.38 20.57 1.39
CA SER A 327 -1.18 20.44 2.61
C SER A 327 -2.08 19.19 2.54
N PRO A 328 -2.42 18.55 3.67
CA PRO A 328 -3.45 17.52 3.72
C PRO A 328 -4.83 17.96 3.23
N PHE A 329 -5.04 19.26 3.10
CA PHE A 329 -6.26 19.87 2.61
C PHE A 329 -6.20 20.27 1.13
N ASP A 330 -5.11 19.93 0.42
CA ASP A 330 -4.96 20.23 -1.00
C ASP A 330 -5.36 19.02 -1.86
N ILE A 331 -6.07 19.27 -2.94
CA ILE A 331 -6.20 18.37 -4.07
C ILE A 331 -5.10 18.76 -5.05
N VAL A 332 -4.15 17.86 -5.29
CA VAL A 332 -2.94 18.18 -6.04
C VAL A 332 -3.05 17.78 -7.50
N ILE A 333 -2.49 18.63 -8.37
CA ILE A 333 -2.26 18.34 -9.80
C ILE A 333 -0.77 18.20 -10.00
N SER A 334 -0.31 17.10 -10.60
CA SER A 334 1.09 16.87 -10.95
C SER A 334 1.24 16.38 -12.39
N GLU A 335 2.29 16.79 -13.09
CA GLU A 335 2.62 16.29 -14.42
C GLU A 335 3.05 14.83 -14.37
N SER A 336 3.92 14.51 -13.43
CA SER A 336 4.43 13.15 -13.19
C SER A 336 3.85 12.58 -11.90
N VAL A 337 3.88 11.28 -11.78
CA VAL A 337 3.52 10.58 -10.54
C VAL A 337 4.60 10.89 -9.50
N PRO A 338 4.27 11.52 -8.36
CA PRO A 338 5.24 11.74 -7.31
C PRO A 338 5.64 10.40 -6.66
N ASP A 339 6.93 10.18 -6.43
CA ASP A 339 7.41 8.94 -5.79
C ASP A 339 6.98 8.85 -4.32
N GLU A 340 6.94 9.98 -3.63
CA GLU A 340 6.36 10.12 -2.29
C GLU A 340 5.47 11.35 -2.22
N LEU A 341 4.25 11.16 -1.75
CA LEU A 341 3.32 12.22 -1.49
C LEU A 341 2.87 12.16 -0.02
N PRO A 342 2.98 13.26 0.76
CA PRO A 342 2.31 13.32 2.06
C PRO A 342 0.80 13.20 1.87
N ARG A 343 0.04 13.07 2.96
CA ARG A 343 -1.41 13.06 2.88
C ARG A 343 -1.92 14.30 2.15
N VAL A 344 -2.84 14.10 1.21
CA VAL A 344 -3.54 15.14 0.47
C VAL A 344 -5.04 14.81 0.40
N ALA A 345 -5.84 15.71 -0.11
CA ALA A 345 -7.29 15.54 -0.23
C ALA A 345 -7.73 14.91 -1.57
N GLY A 346 -6.81 14.75 -2.50
CA GLY A 346 -7.02 14.12 -3.81
C GLY A 346 -5.85 14.32 -4.74
N ILE A 347 -5.76 13.50 -5.78
CA ILE A 347 -4.62 13.46 -6.70
C ILE A 347 -5.13 13.43 -8.14
N LEU A 348 -4.60 14.33 -8.97
CA LEU A 348 -4.81 14.35 -10.41
C LEU A 348 -3.46 14.38 -11.11
N THR A 349 -3.19 13.46 -12.04
CA THR A 349 -1.91 13.42 -12.78
C THR A 349 -2.09 13.59 -14.27
N GLY A 350 -1.14 14.26 -14.91
CA GLY A 350 -1.03 14.41 -16.37
C GLY A 350 -0.40 13.20 -17.06
N SER A 351 0.37 12.39 -16.32
CA SER A 351 0.91 11.11 -16.79
C SER A 351 0.11 9.93 -16.24
N VAL A 352 0.07 8.84 -17.00
CA VAL A 352 -0.64 7.63 -16.59
C VAL A 352 0.00 7.06 -15.34
N GLN A 353 -0.78 6.93 -14.29
CA GLN A 353 -0.40 6.20 -13.09
C GLN A 353 -0.80 4.74 -13.25
N THR A 354 -0.13 3.95 -12.48
CA THR A 354 -0.43 2.54 -12.37
C THR A 354 -1.23 2.26 -11.11
N PRO A 355 -2.19 1.33 -11.10
CA PRO A 355 -3.00 1.01 -9.93
C PRO A 355 -2.19 0.68 -8.67
N LEU A 356 -1.02 0.04 -8.83
CA LEU A 356 -0.11 -0.30 -7.73
C LEU A 356 1.01 0.72 -7.48
N ALA A 357 0.98 1.89 -8.12
CA ALA A 357 1.90 2.95 -7.76
C ALA A 357 1.76 3.30 -6.28
N HIS A 358 2.88 3.55 -5.59
CA HIS A 358 2.88 3.92 -4.17
C HIS A 358 1.89 5.04 -3.85
N VAL A 359 1.78 6.01 -4.75
CA VAL A 359 0.83 7.12 -4.63
C VAL A 359 -0.62 6.63 -4.69
N ASN A 360 -0.94 5.67 -5.57
CA ASN A 360 -2.30 5.13 -5.66
C ASN A 360 -2.64 4.23 -4.48
N LEU A 361 -1.73 3.37 -4.05
CA LEU A 361 -1.93 2.56 -2.84
C LEU A 361 -2.19 3.45 -1.62
N ARG A 362 -1.48 4.56 -1.52
CA ARG A 362 -1.71 5.54 -0.47
C ARG A 362 -3.05 6.25 -0.63
N ALA A 363 -3.45 6.60 -1.86
CA ALA A 363 -4.76 7.18 -2.11
C ALA A 363 -5.90 6.24 -1.68
N ILE A 364 -5.77 4.94 -1.94
CA ILE A 364 -6.71 3.91 -1.49
C ILE A 364 -6.73 3.84 0.05
N GLN A 365 -5.57 3.80 0.70
CA GLN A 365 -5.46 3.77 2.17
C GLN A 365 -6.06 5.00 2.84
N ASP A 366 -5.82 6.17 2.26
CA ASP A 366 -6.30 7.44 2.79
C ASP A 366 -7.76 7.74 2.40
N GLY A 367 -8.39 6.92 1.54
CA GLY A 367 -9.75 7.10 1.04
C GLY A 367 -9.92 8.40 0.26
N ILE A 368 -8.97 8.73 -0.62
CA ILE A 368 -8.96 9.98 -1.39
C ILE A 368 -9.07 9.73 -2.89
N PRO A 369 -9.76 10.60 -3.65
CA PRO A 369 -9.89 10.45 -5.09
C PRO A 369 -8.53 10.54 -5.79
N ASN A 370 -8.30 9.62 -6.74
CA ASN A 370 -7.09 9.61 -7.56
C ASN A 370 -7.45 9.27 -9.02
N ALA A 371 -6.95 10.07 -9.96
CA ALA A 371 -7.17 9.83 -11.39
C ALA A 371 -6.04 10.39 -12.26
N TYR A 372 -5.82 9.72 -13.39
CA TYR A 372 -5.13 10.28 -14.54
C TYR A 372 -6.12 11.05 -15.42
N ILE A 373 -5.76 12.24 -15.82
CA ILE A 373 -6.51 13.07 -16.77
C ILE A 373 -5.53 13.66 -17.78
N ARG A 374 -5.70 13.30 -19.06
CA ARG A 374 -4.90 13.90 -20.13
C ARG A 374 -5.11 15.41 -20.14
N ASP A 375 -4.04 16.15 -20.37
CA ASP A 375 -4.05 17.61 -20.41
C ASP A 375 -4.67 18.25 -19.15
N VAL A 376 -4.47 17.66 -17.98
CA VAL A 376 -5.05 18.06 -16.69
C VAL A 376 -4.86 19.56 -16.40
N PHE A 377 -3.69 20.13 -16.78
CA PHE A 377 -3.37 21.54 -16.55
C PHE A 377 -4.12 22.52 -17.46
N THR A 378 -4.58 22.06 -18.64
CA THR A 378 -5.28 22.85 -19.63
C THR A 378 -6.73 22.41 -19.83
N ASN A 379 -7.20 21.48 -19.00
CA ASN A 379 -8.56 21.00 -19.04
C ASN A 379 -9.54 22.14 -18.70
N PRO A 380 -10.52 22.46 -19.56
CA PRO A 380 -11.41 23.59 -19.36
C PRO A 380 -12.27 23.51 -18.08
N SER A 381 -12.45 22.32 -17.51
CA SER A 381 -13.19 22.12 -16.27
C SER A 381 -12.31 22.26 -15.03
N ILE A 382 -10.99 22.13 -15.16
CA ILE A 382 -10.04 22.11 -14.07
C ILE A 382 -9.26 23.43 -13.98
N GLU A 383 -8.67 23.89 -15.09
CA GLU A 383 -7.79 25.07 -15.13
C GLU A 383 -8.38 26.33 -14.44
N PRO A 384 -9.69 26.69 -14.64
CA PRO A 384 -10.26 27.87 -13.99
C PRO A 384 -10.41 27.74 -12.46
N LEU A 385 -10.29 26.54 -11.92
CA LEU A 385 -10.52 26.21 -10.51
C LEU A 385 -9.20 26.12 -9.72
N ILE A 386 -8.05 26.22 -10.37
CA ILE A 386 -6.76 26.19 -9.69
C ILE A 386 -6.68 27.32 -8.66
N GLY A 387 -6.26 26.99 -7.44
CA GLY A 387 -6.21 27.89 -6.29
C GLY A 387 -7.52 28.05 -5.52
N GLN A 388 -8.63 27.45 -6.00
CA GLN A 388 -9.95 27.54 -5.39
C GLN A 388 -10.26 26.27 -4.56
N PHE A 389 -11.18 26.40 -3.60
CA PHE A 389 -11.78 25.23 -2.95
C PHE A 389 -12.73 24.53 -3.89
N ILE A 390 -12.55 23.23 -4.06
CA ILE A 390 -13.35 22.40 -4.96
C ILE A 390 -13.87 21.14 -4.25
N LYS A 391 -14.94 20.60 -4.85
CA LYS A 391 -15.31 19.20 -4.69
C LYS A 391 -14.86 18.46 -5.94
N LEU A 392 -14.09 17.38 -5.75
CA LEU A 392 -13.68 16.44 -6.79
C LEU A 392 -14.40 15.11 -6.55
N THR A 393 -15.05 14.59 -7.58
CA THR A 393 -15.63 13.24 -7.56
C THR A 393 -14.99 12.45 -8.70
N ILE A 394 -14.34 11.35 -8.36
CA ILE A 394 -13.80 10.39 -9.32
C ILE A 394 -14.76 9.21 -9.37
N SER A 395 -15.21 8.91 -10.58
CA SER A 395 -16.05 7.75 -10.88
C SER A 395 -15.41 6.98 -12.02
N ASN A 396 -15.78 5.76 -12.18
CA ASN A 396 -15.27 4.85 -13.19
C ASN A 396 -15.12 5.48 -14.60
N ASP A 397 -16.15 6.12 -15.11
CA ASP A 397 -16.21 6.57 -16.52
C ASP A 397 -15.96 8.08 -16.68
N THR A 398 -15.90 8.82 -15.58
CA THR A 398 -15.84 10.30 -15.62
C THR A 398 -15.41 10.88 -14.28
N PHE A 399 -15.00 12.12 -14.32
CA PHE A 399 -14.80 12.93 -13.13
C PHE A 399 -15.74 14.14 -13.12
N GLU A 400 -16.09 14.59 -11.94
CA GLU A 400 -16.81 15.85 -11.74
C GLU A 400 -15.97 16.76 -10.83
N VAL A 401 -15.77 17.99 -11.28
CA VAL A 401 -15.11 19.03 -10.49
C VAL A 401 -15.99 20.28 -10.44
N ARG A 402 -16.21 20.82 -9.24
CA ARG A 402 -16.95 22.05 -9.03
C ARG A 402 -16.39 22.87 -7.88
N LEU A 403 -16.69 24.16 -7.87
CA LEU A 403 -16.43 24.97 -6.67
C LEU A 403 -17.14 24.38 -5.44
N ALA A 404 -16.46 24.37 -4.34
CA ALA A 404 -16.98 24.05 -3.01
C ALA A 404 -17.02 25.31 -2.15
N THR A 405 -18.00 25.39 -1.27
CA THR A 405 -18.04 26.41 -0.21
C THR A 405 -17.11 26.02 0.93
N GLN A 406 -16.62 26.98 1.69
CA GLN A 406 -15.81 26.70 2.90
C GLN A 406 -16.53 25.72 3.85
N THR A 407 -17.84 25.88 4.01
CA THR A 407 -18.64 24.99 4.89
C THR A 407 -18.64 23.55 4.39
N GLU A 408 -18.76 23.30 3.07
CA GLU A 408 -18.68 21.94 2.53
C GLU A 408 -17.31 21.31 2.76
N VAL A 409 -16.23 22.09 2.64
CA VAL A 409 -14.86 21.66 2.92
C VAL A 409 -14.68 21.32 4.41
N ASP A 410 -15.12 22.23 5.27
CA ASP A 410 -15.01 22.05 6.73
C ASP A 410 -15.82 20.84 7.19
N ASP A 411 -17.06 20.67 6.73
CA ASP A 411 -17.93 19.54 7.04
C ASP A 411 -17.34 18.21 6.58
N HIS A 412 -16.73 18.18 5.39
CA HIS A 412 -16.07 16.97 4.88
C HIS A 412 -14.89 16.59 5.77
N PHE A 413 -13.99 17.52 6.04
CA PHE A 413 -12.83 17.22 6.89
C PHE A 413 -13.24 16.86 8.34
N GLU A 414 -14.24 17.49 8.90
CA GLU A 414 -14.77 17.07 10.19
C GLU A 414 -15.32 15.64 10.18
N SER A 415 -15.86 15.18 9.04
CA SER A 415 -16.40 13.82 8.92
C SER A 415 -15.34 12.71 8.82
N ILE A 416 -14.11 13.04 8.36
CA ILE A 416 -13.03 12.06 8.17
C ILE A 416 -11.91 12.17 9.21
N ARG A 417 -11.93 13.22 10.02
CA ARG A 417 -10.98 13.44 11.11
C ARG A 417 -11.46 12.77 12.39
N PRO A 418 -10.57 12.42 13.32
CA PRO A 418 -10.99 11.95 14.64
C PRO A 418 -12.00 12.89 15.32
N ASP A 419 -12.98 12.32 16.02
CA ASP A 419 -14.04 13.09 16.69
C ASP A 419 -13.51 14.01 17.80
N SER A 420 -12.39 13.67 18.42
CA SER A 420 -11.81 14.38 19.55
C SER A 420 -10.31 14.58 19.41
N ILE A 421 -9.80 15.57 20.15
CA ILE A 421 -8.36 15.80 20.25
C ILE A 421 -7.71 14.59 20.92
N GLN A 422 -6.67 14.07 20.26
CA GLN A 422 -5.86 12.97 20.75
C GLN A 422 -4.71 13.51 21.59
N VAL A 423 -4.73 13.25 22.89
CA VAL A 423 -3.62 13.59 23.79
C VAL A 423 -2.74 12.36 23.95
N LEU A 424 -1.49 12.49 23.58
CA LEU A 424 -0.55 11.36 23.57
C LEU A 424 0.04 11.14 24.97
N GLY A 425 0.05 9.88 25.39
CA GLY A 425 0.76 9.46 26.60
C GLY A 425 2.27 9.50 26.42
N ALA A 426 2.98 9.84 27.49
CA ALA A 426 4.43 9.72 27.58
C ALA A 426 4.85 9.38 29.01
N ASP A 427 5.66 8.34 29.19
CA ASP A 427 6.30 8.07 30.48
C ASP A 427 7.61 8.86 30.57
N LEU A 428 7.60 9.84 31.46
CA LEU A 428 8.76 10.69 31.76
C LEU A 428 9.55 10.19 32.98
N SER A 429 9.21 9.06 33.56
CA SER A 429 9.92 8.48 34.70
C SER A 429 11.25 7.86 34.28
N GLN A 430 11.38 7.46 33.00
CA GLN A 430 12.63 7.04 32.43
C GLN A 430 13.52 8.27 32.18
N THR A 431 14.51 8.48 33.03
CA THR A 431 15.37 9.69 33.01
C THR A 431 16.75 9.43 32.41
N GLU A 432 17.19 8.18 32.33
CA GLU A 432 18.51 7.77 31.87
C GLU A 432 18.48 7.34 30.40
N ILE A 433 19.60 7.54 29.70
CA ILE A 433 19.83 7.02 28.36
C ILE A 433 20.05 5.51 28.47
N LEU A 434 19.28 4.71 27.73
CA LEU A 434 19.31 3.27 27.80
C LEU A 434 20.01 2.64 26.58
N PRO A 435 20.88 1.63 26.79
CA PRO A 435 21.31 0.76 25.70
C PRO A 435 20.11 0.02 25.06
N LEU A 436 20.17 -0.22 23.74
CA LEU A 436 19.07 -0.84 23.00
C LEU A 436 18.75 -2.27 23.48
N ASP A 437 19.70 -3.01 23.96
CA ASP A 437 19.52 -4.39 24.47
C ASP A 437 18.73 -4.44 25.79
N GLN A 438 18.60 -3.32 26.49
CA GLN A 438 17.79 -3.19 27.70
C GLN A 438 16.34 -2.79 27.40
N LEU A 439 16.03 -2.35 26.18
CA LEU A 439 14.71 -1.91 25.79
C LEU A 439 13.82 -3.08 25.36
N ARG A 440 12.53 -2.90 25.55
CA ARG A 440 11.46 -3.81 25.13
C ARG A 440 10.36 -3.03 24.40
N PHE A 441 9.47 -3.74 23.75
CA PHE A 441 8.31 -3.17 23.04
C PHE A 441 7.48 -2.24 23.95
N SER A 442 7.30 -2.59 25.23
CA SER A 442 6.58 -1.78 26.21
C SER A 442 7.18 -0.40 26.47
N ASP A 443 8.48 -0.21 26.17
CA ASP A 443 9.17 1.06 26.42
C ASP A 443 8.85 2.13 25.37
N VAL A 444 7.98 1.81 24.41
CA VAL A 444 7.47 2.75 23.39
C VAL A 444 6.95 4.05 24.02
N VAL A 445 6.36 3.98 25.21
CA VAL A 445 5.82 5.13 25.92
C VAL A 445 6.90 6.07 26.50
N SER A 446 8.15 5.61 26.59
CA SER A 446 9.30 6.34 27.15
C SER A 446 10.32 6.79 26.10
N VAL A 447 10.53 5.96 25.05
CA VAL A 447 11.60 6.16 24.06
C VAL A 447 11.11 6.24 22.60
N GLY A 448 9.83 5.98 22.36
CA GLY A 448 9.21 5.94 21.03
C GLY A 448 9.40 4.63 20.29
N ALA A 449 8.62 4.46 19.21
CA ALA A 449 8.47 3.19 18.52
C ALA A 449 9.77 2.71 17.85
N LYS A 450 10.53 3.57 17.18
CA LYS A 450 11.75 3.15 16.48
C LYS A 450 12.79 2.55 17.44
N ALA A 451 12.96 3.16 18.62
CA ALA A 451 13.93 2.67 19.60
C ALA A 451 13.44 1.39 20.30
N SER A 452 12.17 1.35 20.73
CA SER A 452 11.58 0.20 21.42
C SER A 452 11.48 -1.03 20.51
N ASN A 453 11.14 -0.85 19.24
CA ASN A 453 11.08 -1.96 18.28
C ASN A 453 12.45 -2.56 18.02
N ILE A 454 13.50 -1.76 17.79
CA ILE A 454 14.88 -2.29 17.69
C ILE A 454 15.31 -2.95 19.00
N GLY A 455 14.96 -2.37 20.15
CA GLY A 455 15.20 -2.98 21.45
C GLY A 455 14.54 -4.36 21.60
N GLN A 456 13.28 -4.49 21.18
CA GLN A 456 12.58 -5.78 21.16
C GLN A 456 13.29 -6.80 20.27
N LEU A 457 13.77 -6.38 19.08
CA LEU A 457 14.49 -7.28 18.19
C LEU A 457 15.75 -7.89 18.81
N THR A 458 16.36 -7.26 19.82
CA THR A 458 17.54 -7.82 20.52
C THR A 458 17.23 -9.10 21.28
N THR A 459 15.97 -9.42 21.54
CA THR A 459 15.53 -10.67 22.17
C THR A 459 15.46 -11.84 21.21
N LEU A 460 15.45 -11.58 19.90
CA LEU A 460 15.36 -12.60 18.86
C LEU A 460 16.74 -13.22 18.56
N PRO A 461 16.79 -14.48 18.11
CA PRO A 461 18.04 -15.23 17.91
C PRO A 461 18.76 -14.83 16.61
N PHE A 462 18.98 -13.55 16.38
CA PHE A 462 19.75 -13.08 15.23
C PHE A 462 21.25 -13.37 15.37
N VAL A 463 21.91 -13.48 14.23
CA VAL A 463 23.37 -13.55 14.19
C VAL A 463 23.96 -12.25 14.77
N PRO A 464 25.02 -12.33 15.61
CA PRO A 464 25.67 -11.13 16.16
C PRO A 464 26.02 -10.11 15.06
N GLY A 465 25.70 -8.84 15.30
CA GLY A 465 25.89 -7.74 14.36
C GLY A 465 24.73 -7.50 13.38
N THR A 466 23.63 -8.30 13.44
CA THR A 466 22.43 -8.04 12.66
C THR A 466 21.70 -6.77 13.11
N LEU A 467 21.80 -6.43 14.38
CA LEU A 467 21.23 -5.21 14.93
C LEU A 467 22.34 -4.21 15.28
N PRO A 468 22.07 -2.91 15.16
CA PRO A 468 23.04 -1.90 15.60
C PRO A 468 23.22 -1.94 17.11
N GLU A 469 24.46 -1.83 17.56
CA GLU A 469 24.73 -1.42 18.93
C GLU A 469 24.38 0.08 19.06
N GLY A 470 23.62 0.44 20.09
CA GLY A 470 23.18 1.82 20.19
C GLY A 470 22.42 2.10 21.47
N PHE A 471 21.85 3.30 21.53
CA PHE A 471 21.22 3.84 22.72
C PHE A 471 19.92 4.55 22.34
N ALA A 472 19.02 4.67 23.32
CA ALA A 472 17.83 5.49 23.21
C ALA A 472 17.86 6.63 24.21
N ILE A 473 17.70 7.86 23.73
CA ILE A 473 17.48 9.06 24.53
C ILE A 473 15.98 9.17 24.79
N PRO A 474 15.49 9.09 26.05
CA PRO A 474 14.07 9.08 26.35
C PRO A 474 13.38 10.44 26.19
N PHE A 475 12.05 10.43 26.12
CA PHE A 475 11.22 11.63 26.05
C PHE A 475 11.46 12.63 27.17
N TYR A 476 11.92 12.19 28.32
CA TYR A 476 12.34 13.03 29.43
C TYR A 476 13.34 14.12 29.02
N PHE A 477 14.31 13.80 28.15
CA PHE A 477 15.28 14.78 27.65
C PHE A 477 14.61 15.90 26.83
N TYR A 478 13.73 15.54 25.92
CA TYR A 478 12.95 16.50 25.15
C TYR A 478 12.10 17.38 26.07
N ASP A 479 11.35 16.77 26.97
CA ASP A 479 10.43 17.47 27.85
C ASP A 479 11.18 18.45 28.77
N ARG A 480 12.25 18.00 29.42
CA ARG A 480 13.11 18.83 30.28
C ARG A 480 13.75 19.99 29.49
N PHE A 481 14.20 19.71 28.26
CA PHE A 481 14.75 20.74 27.39
C PHE A 481 13.72 21.78 26.98
N MET A 482 12.51 21.37 26.61
CA MET A 482 11.41 22.27 26.27
C MET A 482 10.98 23.14 27.46
N ILE A 483 10.89 22.57 28.65
CA ILE A 483 10.56 23.28 29.90
C ILE A 483 11.67 24.29 30.23
N HIS A 484 12.94 23.87 30.22
CA HIS A 484 14.07 24.71 30.60
C HIS A 484 14.17 26.00 29.77
N ASN A 485 13.85 25.92 28.48
CA ASN A 485 13.91 27.05 27.56
C ASN A 485 12.57 27.81 27.46
N GLY A 486 11.51 27.36 28.12
CA GLY A 486 10.19 27.95 28.03
C GLY A 486 9.52 27.75 26.65
N PHE A 487 9.92 26.76 25.90
CA PHE A 487 9.43 26.52 24.54
C PHE A 487 7.98 26.09 24.51
N TYR A 488 7.48 25.35 25.50
CA TYR A 488 6.05 25.04 25.61
C TYR A 488 5.19 26.30 25.72
N ASN A 489 5.64 27.31 26.48
CA ASN A 489 4.90 28.59 26.58
C ASN A 489 4.91 29.36 25.25
N GLN A 490 6.03 29.31 24.50
CA GLN A 490 6.09 29.90 23.18
C GLN A 490 5.18 29.19 22.19
N ALA A 491 5.18 27.84 22.21
CA ALA A 491 4.32 27.03 21.36
C ALA A 491 2.84 27.31 21.68
N ALA A 492 2.44 27.28 22.94
CA ALA A 492 1.08 27.60 23.36
C ALA A 492 0.65 28.99 22.87
N ALA A 493 1.52 29.98 22.95
CA ALA A 493 1.17 31.33 22.56
C ALA A 493 0.83 31.46 21.07
N PHE A 494 1.58 30.83 20.16
CA PHE A 494 1.22 30.89 18.75
C PHE A 494 0.09 29.91 18.38
N LEU A 495 -0.06 28.79 19.06
CA LEU A 495 -1.18 27.87 18.86
C LEU A 495 -2.54 28.52 19.21
N GLU A 496 -2.54 29.52 20.09
CA GLU A 496 -3.75 30.28 20.45
C GLU A 496 -3.98 31.51 19.56
N ASP A 497 -3.02 31.92 18.78
CA ASP A 497 -3.14 33.09 17.91
C ASP A 497 -4.04 32.78 16.71
N ASP A 498 -5.16 33.48 16.59
CA ASP A 498 -6.10 33.32 15.48
C ASP A 498 -5.45 33.65 14.13
N SER A 499 -4.49 34.60 14.11
CA SER A 499 -3.77 34.94 12.88
C SER A 499 -2.91 33.77 12.41
N PHE A 500 -2.24 33.10 13.35
CA PHE A 500 -1.46 31.91 13.05
C PHE A 500 -2.34 30.78 12.51
N ARG A 501 -3.48 30.52 13.16
CA ARG A 501 -4.38 29.42 12.77
C ARG A 501 -5.02 29.60 11.39
N GLN A 502 -5.19 30.85 10.94
CA GLN A 502 -5.91 31.19 9.70
C GLN A 502 -4.99 31.48 8.51
N ASN A 503 -3.67 31.58 8.71
CA ASN A 503 -2.75 31.99 7.66
C ASN A 503 -1.60 30.98 7.51
N LEU A 504 -1.63 30.21 6.42
CA LEU A 504 -0.66 29.13 6.15
C LEU A 504 0.78 29.66 5.99
N GLU A 505 0.97 30.80 5.32
CA GLU A 505 2.31 31.41 5.18
C GLU A 505 2.88 31.84 6.53
N LEU A 506 2.02 32.41 7.40
CA LEU A 506 2.40 32.76 8.75
C LEU A 506 2.70 31.52 9.59
N GLN A 507 1.94 30.45 9.46
CA GLN A 507 2.22 29.16 10.12
C GLN A 507 3.62 28.66 9.74
N GLU A 508 3.92 28.60 8.46
CA GLU A 508 5.20 28.11 7.99
C GLU A 508 6.36 28.98 8.51
N GLN A 509 6.20 30.31 8.47
CA GLN A 509 7.20 31.22 8.97
C GLN A 509 7.42 31.07 10.48
N VAL A 510 6.34 31.06 11.28
CA VAL A 510 6.42 30.95 12.75
C VAL A 510 7.04 29.61 13.16
N LEU A 511 6.64 28.51 12.52
CA LEU A 511 7.19 27.19 12.81
C LEU A 511 8.67 27.10 12.42
N ARG A 512 9.08 27.69 11.31
CA ARG A 512 10.47 27.78 10.89
C ARG A 512 11.32 28.55 11.91
N ASP A 513 10.83 29.68 12.39
CA ASP A 513 11.51 30.50 13.39
C ASP A 513 11.55 29.78 14.76
N PHE A 514 10.47 29.09 15.13
CA PHE A 514 10.40 28.31 16.35
C PHE A 514 11.36 27.12 16.33
N ARG A 515 11.43 26.37 15.21
CA ARG A 515 12.43 25.32 15.01
C ARG A 515 13.85 25.83 15.22
N ARG A 516 14.17 26.96 14.61
CA ARG A 516 15.47 27.63 14.79
C ARG A 516 15.75 27.96 16.25
N THR A 517 14.73 28.41 16.98
CA THR A 517 14.85 28.69 18.39
C THR A 517 15.15 27.43 19.21
N ILE A 518 14.52 26.30 18.87
CA ILE A 518 14.79 24.99 19.47
C ILE A 518 16.22 24.53 19.14
N GLU A 519 16.66 24.62 17.89
CA GLU A 519 17.99 24.21 17.47
C GLU A 519 19.13 24.94 18.23
N PHE A 520 18.87 26.16 18.68
CA PHE A 520 19.84 26.96 19.45
C PHE A 520 19.50 27.02 20.94
N GLY A 521 18.50 26.29 21.42
CA GLY A 521 18.13 26.24 22.83
C GLY A 521 19.27 25.75 23.73
N ILE A 522 19.20 26.10 25.01
CA ILE A 522 20.19 25.70 26.02
C ILE A 522 19.81 24.33 26.58
N MET A 523 20.67 23.33 26.42
CA MET A 523 20.49 22.04 27.07
C MET A 523 20.73 22.17 28.57
N PRO A 524 19.86 21.64 29.44
CA PRO A 524 20.14 21.55 30.89
C PRO A 524 21.50 20.90 31.16
N ALA A 525 22.23 21.38 32.16
CA ALA A 525 23.62 20.96 32.36
C ALA A 525 23.76 19.47 32.67
N ASP A 526 22.82 18.92 33.46
CA ASP A 526 22.73 17.49 33.75
C ASP A 526 22.54 16.64 32.47
N LEU A 527 21.64 17.03 31.60
CA LEU A 527 21.41 16.34 30.32
C LEU A 527 22.57 16.52 29.34
N PHE A 528 23.23 17.68 29.36
CA PHE A 528 24.43 17.90 28.56
C PHE A 528 25.57 16.96 28.98
N ASP A 529 25.75 16.77 30.28
CA ASP A 529 26.77 15.85 30.82
C ASP A 529 26.47 14.40 30.38
N GLU A 530 25.22 13.95 30.47
CA GLU A 530 24.79 12.63 29.97
C GLU A 530 25.03 12.45 28.47
N LEU A 531 24.72 13.47 27.65
CA LEU A 531 25.01 13.45 26.21
C LEU A 531 26.52 13.44 25.91
N THR A 532 27.34 14.01 26.80
CA THR A 532 28.80 13.92 26.72
C THR A 532 29.27 12.50 26.97
N GLU A 533 28.71 11.85 27.99
CA GLU A 533 28.99 10.45 28.31
C GLU A 533 28.53 9.51 27.18
N LEU A 534 27.35 9.79 26.59
CA LEU A 534 26.86 9.04 25.43
C LEU A 534 27.81 9.18 24.24
N GLN A 535 28.22 10.40 23.90
CA GLN A 535 29.15 10.64 22.77
C GLN A 535 30.48 9.92 22.97
N ALA A 536 30.96 9.82 24.20
CA ALA A 536 32.19 9.12 24.54
C ALA A 536 32.09 7.58 24.38
N GLN A 537 30.89 7.00 24.21
CA GLN A 537 30.72 5.58 23.88
C GLN A 537 31.14 5.27 22.43
N PHE A 538 31.19 6.28 21.57
CA PHE A 538 31.56 6.15 20.16
C PHE A 538 33.00 6.59 19.93
N PRO A 539 33.75 5.92 19.04
CA PRO A 539 35.07 6.40 18.63
C PRO A 539 35.03 7.83 18.12
N GLU A 540 36.04 8.64 18.38
CA GLU A 540 36.10 10.06 17.95
C GLU A 540 35.98 10.25 16.43
N THR A 541 36.29 9.23 15.65
CA THR A 541 36.18 9.26 14.17
C THR A 541 34.87 8.70 13.65
N GLU A 542 34.01 8.22 14.54
CA GLU A 542 32.75 7.57 14.16
C GLU A 542 31.70 8.62 13.77
N PHE A 543 30.93 8.30 12.74
CA PHE A 543 29.72 9.02 12.39
C PHE A 543 28.56 8.43 13.18
N ILE A 544 27.83 9.27 13.91
CA ILE A 544 26.74 8.82 14.77
C ILE A 544 25.41 9.14 14.10
N ARG A 545 24.59 8.12 13.86
CA ARG A 545 23.23 8.32 13.34
C ARG A 545 22.28 8.58 14.49
N CYS A 546 21.56 9.70 14.44
CA CYS A 546 20.49 10.07 15.34
C CYS A 546 19.18 9.98 14.57
N ARG A 547 18.30 9.08 14.97
CA ARG A 547 16.98 8.90 14.34
C ARG A 547 15.87 9.38 15.28
N SER A 548 14.90 10.10 14.74
CA SER A 548 13.68 10.44 15.46
C SER A 548 12.97 9.18 15.96
N SER A 549 12.44 9.22 17.17
CA SER A 549 11.65 8.16 17.79
C SER A 549 10.57 8.82 18.64
N SER A 550 9.43 9.13 18.06
CA SER A 550 8.38 9.91 18.72
C SER A 550 7.26 9.01 19.29
N ASN A 551 6.38 9.61 20.10
CA ASN A 551 5.20 8.93 20.62
C ASN A 551 3.98 9.00 19.69
N ASN A 552 4.14 9.53 18.48
CA ASN A 552 3.05 9.65 17.51
C ASN A 552 3.33 8.97 16.16
N GLU A 553 4.41 8.21 16.02
CA GLU A 553 4.76 7.57 14.74
C GLU A 553 3.87 6.37 14.41
N ASP A 554 3.45 5.59 15.41
CA ASP A 554 2.71 4.34 15.25
C ASP A 554 1.29 4.41 15.85
N LEU A 555 0.60 5.53 15.66
CA LEU A 555 -0.79 5.66 16.13
C LEU A 555 -1.76 4.98 15.14
N PRO A 556 -2.89 4.45 15.62
CA PRO A 556 -3.95 3.95 14.75
C PRO A 556 -4.38 5.02 13.73
N ASN A 557 -4.45 4.65 12.48
CA ASN A 557 -4.80 5.52 11.34
C ASN A 557 -3.87 6.72 11.11
N PHE A 558 -2.70 6.77 11.75
CA PHE A 558 -1.70 7.82 11.55
C PHE A 558 -0.39 7.18 11.11
N SER A 559 0.08 7.52 9.92
CA SER A 559 1.41 7.10 9.46
C SER A 559 2.41 8.22 9.68
N GLY A 560 3.25 8.08 10.68
CA GLY A 560 4.39 8.97 10.90
C GLY A 560 5.60 8.67 9.99
N ALA A 561 5.43 7.80 9.00
CA ALA A 561 6.49 7.42 8.07
C ALA A 561 7.02 8.64 7.31
N GLY A 562 8.34 8.83 7.32
CA GLY A 562 8.98 9.97 6.66
C GLY A 562 8.63 11.36 7.23
N LEU A 563 7.86 11.43 8.34
CA LEU A 563 7.43 12.69 8.92
C LEU A 563 8.55 13.45 9.64
N TYR A 564 9.46 12.71 10.23
CA TYR A 564 10.55 13.28 11.04
C TYR A 564 11.92 12.90 10.49
N ASP A 565 12.78 13.91 10.36
CA ASP A 565 14.13 13.74 9.85
C ASP A 565 15.04 12.95 10.78
N SER A 566 15.92 12.18 10.19
CA SER A 566 17.09 11.59 10.85
C SER A 566 18.36 12.35 10.47
N LYS A 567 19.29 12.51 11.41
CA LYS A 567 20.53 13.26 11.19
C LYS A 567 21.76 12.39 11.47
N THR A 568 22.80 12.59 10.70
CA THR A 568 24.12 12.00 10.97
C THR A 568 25.02 13.04 11.60
N HIS A 569 25.41 12.83 12.83
CA HIS A 569 26.41 13.63 13.53
C HIS A 569 27.81 13.26 13.04
N ARG A 570 28.56 14.25 12.56
CA ARG A 570 29.91 14.06 12.06
C ARG A 570 30.94 14.42 13.13
N PRO A 571 32.12 13.82 13.10
CA PRO A 571 33.20 14.12 14.05
C PRO A 571 33.62 15.61 14.11
N ASP A 572 33.45 16.35 13.02
CA ASP A 572 33.80 17.78 12.91
C ASP A 572 32.66 18.74 13.32
N GLU A 573 31.48 18.22 13.68
CA GLU A 573 30.30 19.02 14.08
C GLU A 573 30.28 19.37 15.58
N GLY A 574 31.31 18.96 16.32
CA GLY A 574 31.48 19.28 17.73
C GLY A 574 30.68 18.35 18.66
N HIS A 575 29.88 18.90 19.55
CA HIS A 575 29.16 18.11 20.54
C HIS A 575 27.83 17.54 19.99
N LEU A 576 27.53 16.29 20.32
CA LEU A 576 26.32 15.54 19.89
C LEU A 576 25.01 16.29 20.20
N VAL A 577 25.00 17.11 21.24
CA VAL A 577 23.86 17.97 21.61
C VAL A 577 23.31 18.82 20.43
N ASN A 578 24.18 19.19 19.48
CA ASN A 578 23.78 19.97 18.32
C ASN A 578 22.81 19.18 17.44
N THR A 579 23.16 17.91 17.20
CA THR A 579 22.33 17.01 16.40
C THR A 579 21.05 16.61 17.14
N VAL A 580 21.12 16.34 18.45
CA VAL A 580 19.94 16.03 19.27
C VAL A 580 18.92 17.16 19.24
N ARG A 581 19.36 18.44 19.37
CA ARG A 581 18.46 19.59 19.25
C ARG A 581 17.81 19.72 17.88
N GLN A 582 18.53 19.38 16.81
CA GLN A 582 17.96 19.35 15.45
C GLN A 582 16.88 18.27 15.34
N ILE A 583 17.08 17.10 15.92
CA ILE A 583 16.04 16.05 15.98
C ILE A 583 14.82 16.54 16.78
N PHE A 584 15.03 17.17 17.93
CA PHE A 584 13.95 17.75 18.73
C PHE A 584 13.18 18.83 17.95
N ALA A 585 13.86 19.67 17.21
CA ALA A 585 13.26 20.67 16.34
C ALA A 585 12.43 20.06 15.20
N GLY A 586 12.79 18.84 14.77
CA GLY A 586 12.06 18.09 13.74
C GLY A 586 10.58 17.87 14.06
N LEU A 587 10.21 17.81 15.35
CA LEU A 587 8.80 17.70 15.77
C LEU A 587 7.96 18.91 15.33
N TRP A 588 8.57 20.05 15.11
CA TRP A 588 7.93 21.33 14.76
C TRP A 588 8.13 21.73 13.30
N THR A 589 8.42 20.77 12.40
CA THR A 589 8.37 21.04 10.96
C THR A 589 6.93 21.38 10.56
N TYR A 590 6.76 22.20 9.52
CA TYR A 590 5.44 22.56 9.00
C TYR A 590 4.65 21.30 8.64
N ARG A 591 5.27 20.37 7.92
CA ARG A 591 4.66 19.09 7.55
C ARG A 591 4.18 18.30 8.78
N ALA A 592 5.04 18.12 9.79
CA ALA A 592 4.67 17.42 11.01
C ALA A 592 3.56 18.13 11.82
N PHE A 593 3.57 19.45 11.80
CA PHE A 593 2.53 20.27 12.41
C PHE A 593 1.17 20.03 11.73
N VAL A 594 1.12 20.15 10.41
CA VAL A 594 -0.13 20.05 9.64
C VAL A 594 -0.70 18.63 9.70
N GLU A 595 0.14 17.60 9.70
CA GLU A 595 -0.30 16.20 9.90
C GLU A 595 -0.95 16.01 11.28
N ARG A 596 -0.33 16.52 12.36
CA ARG A 596 -0.95 16.48 13.69
C ARG A 596 -2.26 17.27 13.78
N GLU A 597 -2.32 18.44 13.13
CA GLU A 597 -3.57 19.21 13.02
C GLU A 597 -4.67 18.40 12.33
N PHE A 598 -4.34 17.74 11.22
CA PHE A 598 -5.30 16.91 10.51
C PHE A 598 -5.87 15.82 11.40
N TYR A 599 -5.02 15.09 12.11
CA TYR A 599 -5.43 14.00 13.00
C TYR A 599 -5.87 14.46 14.39
N LYS A 600 -6.03 15.77 14.61
CA LYS A 600 -6.38 16.37 15.90
C LYS A 600 -5.48 15.89 17.06
N ILE A 601 -4.18 15.72 16.78
CA ILE A 601 -3.20 15.36 17.80
C ILE A 601 -2.76 16.62 18.53
N ASP A 602 -2.84 16.60 19.86
CA ASP A 602 -2.37 17.70 20.70
C ASP A 602 -0.87 17.90 20.52
N HIS A 603 -0.45 19.05 20.00
CA HIS A 603 0.95 19.38 19.69
C HIS A 603 1.86 19.36 20.91
N LEU A 604 1.35 19.73 22.07
CA LEU A 604 2.14 19.82 23.30
C LEU A 604 2.33 18.45 23.97
N SER A 605 1.44 17.49 23.69
CA SER A 605 1.58 16.10 24.14
C SER A 605 2.57 15.29 23.30
N ALA A 606 2.86 15.72 22.08
CA ALA A 606 3.84 15.05 21.24
C ALA A 606 5.25 15.19 21.84
N LYS A 607 5.97 14.06 21.91
CA LYS A 607 7.31 13.98 22.49
C LYS A 607 8.27 13.33 21.51
N MET A 608 9.55 13.72 21.59
CA MET A 608 10.61 13.23 20.75
C MET A 608 11.70 12.53 21.58
N GLY A 609 11.85 11.24 21.39
CA GLY A 609 13.05 10.50 21.76
C GLY A 609 14.01 10.41 20.59
N VAL A 610 15.22 9.91 20.84
CA VAL A 610 16.24 9.76 19.78
C VAL A 610 16.87 8.39 19.89
N LEU A 611 16.80 7.63 18.80
CA LEU A 611 17.58 6.41 18.61
C LEU A 611 18.96 6.78 18.08
N VAL A 612 20.02 6.38 18.80
CA VAL A 612 21.41 6.75 18.50
C VAL A 612 22.22 5.47 18.26
N HIS A 613 22.87 5.40 17.10
CA HIS A 613 23.72 4.25 16.74
C HIS A 613 24.84 4.68 15.76
N PRO A 614 25.88 3.84 15.52
CA PRO A 614 26.89 4.12 14.50
C PRO A 614 26.25 4.34 13.13
N SER A 615 26.73 5.35 12.41
CA SER A 615 26.31 5.55 11.02
C SER A 615 27.15 4.66 10.13
N TYR A 616 26.53 3.72 9.51
CA TYR A 616 27.18 2.85 8.57
C TYR A 616 27.41 3.56 7.25
N LYS A 617 28.58 3.42 6.71
CA LYS A 617 28.99 3.97 5.40
C LYS A 617 29.56 2.86 4.53
N GLU A 618 29.64 3.12 3.24
CA GLU A 618 30.17 2.17 2.26
C GLU A 618 29.36 0.87 2.25
N GLU A 619 28.04 0.98 2.31
CA GLU A 619 27.13 -0.14 2.15
C GLU A 619 27.18 -0.68 0.73
N LEU A 620 26.98 -1.99 0.58
CA LEU A 620 26.89 -2.66 -0.73
C LEU A 620 25.47 -2.54 -1.30
N ALA A 621 24.48 -2.61 -0.42
CA ALA A 621 23.07 -2.42 -0.75
C ALA A 621 22.32 -1.95 0.49
N ASN A 622 21.19 -1.30 0.26
CA ASN A 622 20.20 -1.03 1.29
C ASN A 622 18.80 -1.40 0.77
N GLY A 623 17.84 -1.62 1.67
CA GLY A 623 16.53 -2.10 1.27
C GLY A 623 15.46 -1.97 2.34
N VAL A 624 14.25 -2.20 1.88
CA VAL A 624 13.04 -2.37 2.68
C VAL A 624 12.51 -3.78 2.43
N GLY A 625 12.09 -4.47 3.48
CA GLY A 625 11.46 -5.78 3.41
C GLY A 625 10.14 -5.76 4.17
N VAL A 626 9.09 -6.31 3.59
CA VAL A 626 7.76 -6.44 4.21
C VAL A 626 7.45 -7.92 4.39
N SER A 627 6.92 -8.28 5.55
CA SER A 627 6.64 -9.66 5.92
C SER A 627 5.37 -10.25 5.30
N THR A 628 4.84 -9.59 4.32
CA THR A 628 3.78 -10.03 3.39
C THR A 628 4.06 -9.40 2.04
N ASP A 629 3.29 -9.75 1.04
CA ASP A 629 3.29 -9.01 -0.22
C ASP A 629 2.16 -7.97 -0.24
N PRO A 630 2.44 -6.70 0.04
CA PRO A 630 1.42 -5.66 0.09
C PRO A 630 1.09 -5.09 -1.30
N LEU A 631 1.87 -5.42 -2.33
CA LEU A 631 1.73 -4.83 -3.65
C LEU A 631 0.93 -5.73 -4.60
N TYR A 632 1.21 -7.02 -4.59
CA TYR A 632 0.62 -7.97 -5.52
C TYR A 632 -0.42 -8.87 -4.84
N GLY A 633 -0.50 -8.81 -3.50
CA GLY A 633 -1.45 -9.59 -2.71
C GLY A 633 -1.24 -11.10 -2.81
N THR A 634 -0.02 -11.53 -3.11
CA THR A 634 0.29 -12.95 -3.24
C THR A 634 0.37 -13.62 -1.88
N GLU A 635 -0.21 -14.79 -1.74
CA GLU A 635 -0.15 -15.54 -0.49
C GLU A 635 1.25 -16.13 -0.25
N ASN A 636 1.69 -16.13 1.00
CA ASN A 636 2.97 -16.72 1.44
C ASN A 636 4.21 -16.13 0.75
N GLN A 637 4.18 -14.86 0.40
CA GLN A 637 5.32 -14.12 -0.14
C GLN A 637 5.69 -12.95 0.77
N PHE A 638 6.98 -12.69 0.85
CA PHE A 638 7.53 -11.45 1.41
C PHE A 638 7.96 -10.53 0.27
N TYR A 639 7.74 -9.25 0.43
CA TYR A 639 8.15 -8.25 -0.54
C TYR A 639 9.46 -7.60 -0.13
N LEU A 640 10.43 -7.55 -1.03
CA LEU A 640 11.69 -6.86 -0.84
C LEU A 640 11.90 -5.81 -1.91
N ASN A 641 12.35 -4.65 -1.48
CA ASN A 641 12.77 -3.58 -2.37
C ASN A 641 14.17 -3.13 -1.97
N SER A 642 15.15 -3.23 -2.87
CA SER A 642 16.57 -3.04 -2.56
C SER A 642 17.23 -2.12 -3.57
N GLN A 643 18.22 -1.34 -3.12
CA GLN A 643 18.96 -0.45 -3.99
C GLN A 643 20.47 -0.54 -3.75
N PHE A 644 21.22 -0.20 -4.78
CA PHE A 644 22.68 -0.24 -4.79
C PHE A 644 23.26 0.84 -3.88
N GLN A 645 24.18 0.46 -3.01
CA GLN A 645 24.90 1.34 -2.09
C GLN A 645 23.96 2.19 -1.20
N GLU A 646 24.18 3.50 -1.13
CA GLU A 646 23.42 4.45 -0.30
C GLU A 646 22.27 5.11 -1.09
N GLU A 647 21.98 4.66 -2.31
CA GLU A 647 20.92 5.22 -3.14
C GLU A 647 19.52 4.94 -2.55
N LEU A 648 18.61 5.84 -2.80
CA LEU A 648 17.28 5.78 -2.22
C LEU A 648 16.47 4.59 -2.77
N VAL A 649 15.87 3.83 -1.87
CA VAL A 649 15.01 2.69 -2.18
C VAL A 649 13.58 3.16 -2.42
N THR A 650 13.06 4.00 -1.54
CA THR A 650 11.65 4.40 -1.50
C THR A 650 11.37 5.68 -2.26
N ASN A 651 12.40 6.38 -2.68
CA ASN A 651 12.26 7.64 -3.43
C ASN A 651 13.49 7.83 -4.36
N PRO A 652 13.68 6.92 -5.33
CA PRO A 652 14.77 7.08 -6.27
C PRO A 652 14.52 8.32 -7.15
N ASP A 653 15.61 8.98 -7.56
CA ASP A 653 15.51 9.97 -8.65
C ASP A 653 14.87 9.30 -9.86
N GLY A 654 13.93 9.94 -10.52
CA GLY A 654 13.07 9.37 -11.58
C GLY A 654 13.77 8.67 -12.76
N SER A 655 15.09 8.56 -12.73
CA SER A 655 15.93 7.80 -13.67
C SER A 655 16.45 6.47 -13.08
N VAL A 656 16.17 6.18 -11.80
CA VAL A 656 16.77 5.04 -11.08
C VAL A 656 15.66 4.16 -10.51
N SER A 657 15.67 2.86 -10.78
CA SER A 657 14.72 1.91 -10.22
C SER A 657 15.41 0.93 -9.27
N PRO A 658 14.82 0.65 -8.09
CA PRO A 658 15.33 -0.36 -7.17
C PRO A 658 15.03 -1.78 -7.65
N GLU A 659 15.75 -2.75 -7.10
CA GLU A 659 15.46 -4.18 -7.27
C GLU A 659 14.25 -4.58 -6.43
N GLU A 660 13.28 -5.24 -7.04
CA GLU A 660 12.10 -5.80 -6.37
C GLU A 660 12.14 -7.32 -6.42
N ILE A 661 11.91 -7.94 -5.27
CA ILE A 661 11.92 -9.40 -5.12
C ILE A 661 10.70 -9.84 -4.32
N LEU A 662 9.98 -10.83 -4.84
CA LEU A 662 9.02 -11.63 -4.08
C LEU A 662 9.74 -12.87 -3.55
N LEU A 663 9.74 -13.04 -2.25
CA LEU A 663 10.49 -14.08 -1.54
C LEU A 663 9.53 -15.04 -0.86
N THR A 664 9.54 -16.32 -1.24
CA THR A 664 8.59 -17.30 -0.71
C THR A 664 8.78 -17.55 0.78
N ASP A 665 7.72 -17.42 1.58
CA ASP A 665 7.69 -17.84 2.98
C ASP A 665 7.64 -19.36 3.03
N ALA A 666 8.75 -19.96 3.36
CA ALA A 666 8.92 -21.41 3.49
C ALA A 666 9.50 -21.79 4.86
N PRO A 667 9.27 -23.02 5.34
CA PRO A 667 9.88 -23.48 6.58
C PRO A 667 11.41 -23.35 6.57
N GLU A 668 11.99 -23.09 7.73
CA GLU A 668 13.46 -23.02 7.90
C GLU A 668 14.14 -24.26 7.33
N GLY A 669 15.16 -24.07 6.51
CA GLY A 669 15.91 -25.15 5.83
C GLY A 669 15.27 -25.62 4.52
N SER A 670 14.18 -25.02 4.09
CA SER A 670 13.61 -25.24 2.74
C SER A 670 14.52 -24.65 1.66
N GLU A 671 14.39 -25.15 0.44
CA GLU A 671 15.03 -24.56 -0.72
C GLU A 671 14.60 -23.10 -0.87
N LEU A 672 15.53 -22.25 -1.27
CA LEU A 672 15.26 -20.83 -1.48
C LEU A 672 14.45 -20.67 -2.76
N GLU A 673 13.28 -20.06 -2.64
CA GLU A 673 12.40 -19.73 -3.74
C GLU A 673 12.12 -18.24 -3.71
N TYR A 674 12.28 -17.58 -4.87
CA TYR A 674 11.97 -16.16 -5.04
C TYR A 674 11.78 -15.81 -6.51
N GLU A 675 11.13 -14.71 -6.76
CA GLU A 675 10.99 -14.08 -8.07
C GLU A 675 11.59 -12.68 -8.02
N ILE A 676 12.43 -12.35 -8.99
CA ILE A 676 12.86 -10.97 -9.19
C ILE A 676 11.85 -10.32 -10.10
N VAL A 677 11.06 -9.45 -9.54
CA VAL A 677 10.04 -8.70 -10.26
C VAL A 677 10.68 -7.61 -11.10
N ARG A 678 11.68 -6.92 -10.53
CA ARG A 678 12.44 -5.88 -11.21
C ARG A 678 13.89 -5.86 -10.74
N GLN A 679 14.83 -5.61 -11.63
CA GLN A 679 16.24 -5.42 -11.27
C GLN A 679 16.54 -3.95 -10.98
N SER A 680 17.51 -3.68 -10.13
CA SER A 680 18.02 -2.33 -9.97
C SER A 680 18.65 -1.83 -11.27
N SER A 681 18.31 -0.60 -11.67
CA SER A 681 18.93 0.05 -12.84
C SER A 681 20.40 0.42 -12.62
N LEU A 682 20.92 0.31 -11.38
CA LEU A 682 22.29 0.68 -11.04
C LEU A 682 23.29 -0.48 -11.06
N ILE A 683 22.84 -1.70 -11.34
CA ILE A 683 23.71 -2.87 -11.47
C ILE A 683 23.70 -3.42 -12.89
N SER A 684 24.72 -4.20 -13.23
CA SER A 684 24.80 -4.80 -14.57
C SER A 684 23.67 -5.81 -14.75
N PHE A 685 23.18 -5.90 -15.97
CA PHE A 685 22.14 -6.87 -16.32
C PHE A 685 22.55 -8.30 -15.96
N GLY A 686 21.68 -8.99 -15.23
CA GLY A 686 21.92 -10.35 -14.74
C GLY A 686 22.62 -10.42 -13.38
N ASP A 687 23.10 -9.29 -12.83
CA ASP A 687 23.60 -9.23 -11.46
C ASP A 687 22.43 -9.05 -10.49
N GLN A 688 22.65 -9.35 -9.22
CA GLN A 688 21.71 -9.19 -8.11
C GLN A 688 22.34 -8.39 -6.99
N LEU A 689 21.53 -7.60 -6.29
CA LEU A 689 21.98 -6.86 -5.12
C LEU A 689 22.14 -7.75 -3.89
N LEU A 690 21.25 -8.73 -3.74
CA LEU A 690 21.27 -9.68 -2.63
C LEU A 690 21.67 -11.06 -3.12
N ASP A 691 22.69 -11.66 -2.52
CA ASP A 691 23.04 -13.06 -2.80
C ASP A 691 22.04 -14.04 -2.13
N SER A 692 22.06 -15.31 -2.55
CA SER A 692 21.15 -16.33 -2.02
C SER A 692 21.24 -16.50 -0.50
N ALA A 693 22.41 -16.29 0.12
CA ALA A 693 22.57 -16.40 1.56
C ALA A 693 21.91 -15.20 2.28
N GLN A 694 21.96 -14.03 1.67
CA GLN A 694 21.29 -12.83 2.18
C GLN A 694 19.77 -12.96 2.04
N LEU A 695 19.27 -13.49 0.92
CA LEU A 695 17.83 -13.74 0.73
C LEU A 695 17.29 -14.77 1.73
N VAL A 696 17.99 -15.87 1.98
CA VAL A 696 17.62 -16.83 3.04
C VAL A 696 17.54 -16.14 4.39
N LYS A 697 18.54 -15.33 4.74
CA LYS A 697 18.55 -14.57 5.99
C LYS A 697 17.36 -13.61 6.06
N THR A 698 17.09 -12.89 4.99
CA THR A 698 15.97 -11.92 4.94
C THR A 698 14.65 -12.63 5.16
N ARG A 699 14.41 -13.76 4.48
CA ARG A 699 13.23 -14.60 4.69
C ARG A 699 13.08 -15.02 6.16
N ASP A 700 14.12 -15.63 6.72
CA ASP A 700 14.06 -16.18 8.06
C ASP A 700 13.90 -15.07 9.12
N TYR A 701 14.51 -13.91 8.89
CA TYR A 701 14.40 -12.77 9.80
C TYR A 701 13.05 -12.08 9.70
N LEU A 702 12.51 -11.87 8.51
CA LEU A 702 11.15 -11.32 8.32
C LEU A 702 10.11 -12.20 8.99
N LYS A 703 10.26 -13.53 8.87
CA LYS A 703 9.38 -14.48 9.53
C LYS A 703 9.44 -14.37 11.06
N LEU A 704 10.64 -14.37 11.62
CA LEU A 704 10.82 -14.22 13.08
C LEU A 704 10.23 -12.90 13.59
N ILE A 705 10.46 -11.82 12.86
CA ILE A 705 9.94 -10.48 13.22
C ILE A 705 8.41 -10.46 13.12
N HIS A 706 7.84 -11.01 12.05
CA HIS A 706 6.40 -11.10 11.88
C HIS A 706 5.73 -11.84 13.04
N GLU A 707 6.20 -13.04 13.36
CA GLU A 707 5.63 -13.86 14.43
C GLU A 707 5.73 -13.20 15.80
N GLU A 708 6.86 -12.58 16.13
CA GLU A 708 7.06 -11.87 17.40
C GLU A 708 6.13 -10.65 17.52
N PHE A 709 6.15 -9.79 16.52
CA PHE A 709 5.37 -8.54 16.58
C PHE A 709 3.87 -8.76 16.39
N LYS A 710 3.46 -9.81 15.69
CA LYS A 710 2.05 -10.20 15.59
C LYS A 710 1.43 -10.44 16.95
N VAL A 711 2.17 -11.06 17.87
CA VAL A 711 1.75 -11.26 19.26
C VAL A 711 1.78 -9.94 20.04
N LEU A 712 2.84 -9.16 19.91
CA LEU A 712 3.00 -7.89 20.65
C LEU A 712 1.96 -6.82 20.25
N TYR A 713 1.53 -6.83 18.98
CA TYR A 713 0.46 -5.96 18.49
C TYR A 713 -0.94 -6.57 18.66
N GLU A 714 -1.07 -7.77 19.26
CA GLU A 714 -2.34 -8.49 19.45
C GLU A 714 -3.08 -8.73 18.11
N ALA A 715 -2.29 -9.01 17.06
CA ALA A 715 -2.75 -9.12 15.68
C ALA A 715 -2.87 -10.57 15.18
N GLU A 716 -2.91 -11.58 16.09
CA GLU A 716 -2.91 -13.00 15.72
C GLU A 716 -4.08 -13.40 14.82
N ASN A 717 -5.19 -12.67 14.92
CA ASN A 717 -6.38 -12.88 14.10
C ASN A 717 -6.49 -11.93 12.90
N SER A 718 -5.51 -11.06 12.68
CA SER A 718 -5.48 -10.15 11.54
C SER A 718 -4.80 -10.83 10.35
N LEU A 719 -5.48 -10.81 9.21
CA LEU A 719 -4.91 -11.25 7.93
C LEU A 719 -4.04 -10.17 7.27
N ASP A 720 -4.26 -8.91 7.67
CA ASP A 720 -3.60 -7.75 7.08
C ASP A 720 -2.36 -7.30 7.88
N PHE A 721 -2.02 -8.03 8.95
CA PHE A 721 -0.84 -7.67 9.73
C PHE A 721 0.43 -7.97 8.98
N ALA A 722 1.27 -6.97 8.83
CA ALA A 722 2.62 -7.13 8.30
C ALA A 722 3.62 -6.25 9.05
N MET A 723 4.88 -6.65 9.05
CA MET A 723 6.00 -5.87 9.56
C MET A 723 6.89 -5.42 8.40
N GLU A 724 7.30 -4.17 8.44
CA GLU A 724 8.31 -3.61 7.55
C GLU A 724 9.65 -3.51 8.29
N ILE A 725 10.73 -3.88 7.62
CA ILE A 725 12.10 -3.64 8.08
C ILE A 725 12.85 -2.76 7.10
N GLU A 726 13.65 -1.83 7.60
CA GLU A 726 14.73 -1.22 6.83
C GLU A 726 16.02 -1.97 7.12
N TYR A 727 16.69 -2.45 6.08
CA TYR A 727 17.93 -3.17 6.21
C TYR A 727 19.03 -2.61 5.31
N LYS A 728 20.23 -3.13 5.49
CA LYS A 728 21.35 -2.90 4.61
C LYS A 728 22.34 -4.05 4.63
N ILE A 729 23.13 -4.10 3.58
CA ILE A 729 24.31 -4.96 3.51
C ILE A 729 25.53 -4.06 3.65
N ASP A 730 26.30 -4.26 4.71
CA ASP A 730 27.51 -3.47 4.93
C ASP A 730 28.66 -3.92 4.00
N LYS A 731 29.74 -3.17 4.00
CA LYS A 731 30.95 -3.48 3.21
C LYS A 731 31.58 -4.85 3.49
N ASN A 732 31.27 -5.48 4.61
CA ASN A 732 31.74 -6.81 4.99
C ASN A 732 30.72 -7.90 4.62
N ASN A 733 29.71 -7.58 3.82
CA ASN A 733 28.62 -8.46 3.42
C ASN A 733 27.72 -8.90 4.59
N GLN A 734 27.63 -8.07 5.65
CA GLN A 734 26.78 -8.33 6.80
C GLN A 734 25.40 -7.69 6.62
N PHE A 735 24.35 -8.48 6.86
CA PHE A 735 22.97 -8.01 6.88
C PHE A 735 22.67 -7.30 8.20
N ILE A 736 22.21 -6.06 8.15
CA ILE A 736 21.92 -5.23 9.32
C ILE A 736 20.51 -4.64 9.21
N ILE A 737 19.69 -4.86 10.24
CA ILE A 737 18.35 -4.26 10.35
C ILE A 737 18.49 -2.92 11.07
N LYS A 738 18.07 -1.84 10.41
CA LYS A 738 18.14 -0.46 10.92
C LYS A 738 16.84 -0.02 11.61
N GLN A 739 15.72 -0.59 11.24
CA GLN A 739 14.39 -0.26 11.75
C GLN A 739 13.43 -1.41 11.51
N ALA A 740 12.44 -1.55 12.40
CA ALA A 740 11.26 -2.39 12.18
C ALA A 740 10.01 -1.64 12.66
N ARG A 741 8.91 -1.75 11.90
CA ARG A 741 7.61 -1.15 12.24
C ARG A 741 6.48 -1.95 11.61
N PRO A 742 5.23 -1.80 12.09
CA PRO A 742 4.07 -2.31 11.37
C PRO A 742 3.96 -1.67 9.99
N TRP A 743 3.54 -2.45 9.01
CA TRP A 743 3.22 -1.93 7.69
C TRP A 743 1.99 -1.00 7.75
N VAL A 744 1.99 0.05 6.94
CA VAL A 744 1.00 1.15 7.00
C VAL A 744 -0.44 0.70 6.78
N GLY A 745 -0.68 -0.42 6.09
CA GLY A 745 -2.02 -0.99 5.88
C GLY A 745 -2.64 -1.64 7.12
N PHE A 746 -1.85 -1.88 8.17
CA PHE A 746 -2.34 -2.45 9.41
C PHE A 746 -3.04 -1.39 10.26
N SER A 747 -4.36 -1.36 10.22
CA SER A 747 -5.16 -0.61 11.19
C SER A 747 -5.27 -1.41 12.47
N ARG A 748 -4.49 -1.04 13.50
CA ARG A 748 -4.70 -1.56 14.84
C ARG A 748 -6.17 -1.29 15.19
N SER A 749 -6.97 -2.33 15.39
CA SER A 749 -8.32 -2.18 15.89
C SER A 749 -8.25 -1.31 17.14
N ALA A 750 -9.11 -0.29 17.26
CA ALA A 750 -9.12 0.61 18.40
C ALA A 750 -9.31 -0.12 19.75
N ASN A 751 -9.61 -1.42 19.70
CA ASN A 751 -9.71 -2.32 20.85
C ASN A 751 -8.40 -3.06 21.21
N SER A 752 -7.33 -2.94 20.43
CA SER A 752 -6.09 -3.68 20.67
C SER A 752 -4.91 -2.81 21.12
N ALA A 753 -5.13 -1.55 21.47
CA ALA A 753 -4.17 -0.79 22.27
C ALA A 753 -4.45 -0.96 23.77
N SER A 754 -4.68 -2.16 24.24
CA SER A 754 -4.55 -2.45 25.64
C SER A 754 -3.11 -2.85 25.96
N ILE A 755 -2.25 -1.89 26.27
CA ILE A 755 -1.56 -1.99 27.57
C ILE A 755 -2.60 -2.64 28.48
N PRO A 756 -2.30 -3.70 29.28
CA PRO A 756 -3.27 -4.18 30.25
C PRO A 756 -3.78 -2.93 30.97
N ALA A 757 -4.98 -2.51 30.59
CA ALA A 757 -5.49 -1.22 31.04
C ALA A 757 -6.07 -1.48 32.41
N GLU A 758 -5.25 -1.30 33.41
CA GLU A 758 -5.71 -1.24 34.80
C GLU A 758 -6.56 0.02 35.02
N ALA A 759 -6.40 1.04 34.17
CA ALA A 759 -7.22 2.24 34.13
C ALA A 759 -7.04 3.02 32.82
N ILE A 760 -8.06 3.69 32.30
CA ILE A 760 -8.00 4.55 31.12
C ILE A 760 -8.44 5.95 31.51
N LEU A 761 -7.54 6.95 31.32
CA LEU A 761 -7.88 8.37 31.44
C LEU A 761 -8.27 8.89 30.05
N SER A 762 -9.51 9.31 29.88
CA SER A 762 -9.99 10.00 28.68
C SER A 762 -9.59 11.48 28.69
N SER A 763 -9.82 12.18 27.57
CA SER A 763 -9.45 13.60 27.44
C SER A 763 -10.03 14.45 28.55
N VAL A 764 -9.20 15.23 29.21
CA VAL A 764 -9.61 16.14 30.28
C VAL A 764 -10.33 17.36 29.70
N TYR A 765 -11.45 17.76 30.31
CA TYR A 765 -12.27 18.86 29.82
C TYR A 765 -12.95 19.69 30.97
N PRO A 766 -13.32 20.98 30.73
CA PRO A 766 -12.94 21.80 29.59
C PRO A 766 -11.42 22.06 29.58
N ASN A 767 -10.82 22.07 28.41
CA ASN A 767 -9.45 22.53 28.24
C ASN A 767 -9.42 23.38 26.95
N PRO A 768 -9.34 24.70 27.02
CA PRO A 768 -9.08 25.57 28.19
C PRO A 768 -10.12 25.54 29.31
N ALA A 769 -9.63 25.53 30.53
CA ALA A 769 -10.45 25.58 31.77
C ALA A 769 -10.54 27.01 32.34
N THR A 770 -11.66 27.33 33.00
CA THR A 770 -11.84 28.62 33.67
C THR A 770 -11.91 28.52 35.20
N SER A 771 -12.54 27.49 35.72
CA SER A 771 -12.74 27.30 37.13
C SER A 771 -12.72 25.86 37.60
N PHE A 772 -12.75 24.91 36.66
CA PHE A 772 -12.67 23.48 36.96
C PHE A 772 -12.21 22.70 35.73
N VAL A 773 -11.71 21.50 35.97
CA VAL A 773 -11.41 20.48 34.99
C VAL A 773 -11.97 19.14 35.43
N ASN A 774 -12.53 18.41 34.50
CA ASN A 774 -12.96 17.04 34.66
C ASN A 774 -11.92 16.08 34.06
N PHE A 775 -11.67 15.01 34.81
CA PHE A 775 -10.82 13.90 34.41
C PHE A 775 -11.72 12.66 34.28
N PRO A 776 -12.20 12.34 33.10
CA PRO A 776 -12.98 11.13 32.88
C PRO A 776 -12.03 9.91 32.93
N LEU A 777 -12.26 9.02 33.86
CA LEU A 777 -11.44 7.87 34.17
C LEU A 777 -12.29 6.61 34.09
N ASN A 778 -11.86 5.63 33.29
CA ASN A 778 -12.51 4.32 33.28
C ASN A 778 -11.62 3.31 33.99
N LEU A 779 -12.17 2.72 35.07
CA LEU A 779 -11.46 1.78 35.94
C LEU A 779 -11.93 0.36 35.64
N ASP A 780 -10.98 -0.55 35.45
CA ASP A 780 -11.24 -1.98 35.26
C ASP A 780 -11.55 -2.73 36.54
N GLN A 781 -11.07 -2.22 37.67
CA GLN A 781 -11.28 -2.77 39.03
C GLN A 781 -11.45 -1.64 40.06
N GLU A 782 -11.69 -2.01 41.31
CA GLU A 782 -11.74 -1.06 42.43
C GLU A 782 -10.33 -0.64 42.80
N TYR A 783 -10.10 0.69 42.87
CA TYR A 783 -8.84 1.28 43.31
C TYR A 783 -9.00 2.06 44.59
N GLY A 784 -8.13 1.77 45.55
CA GLY A 784 -8.21 2.36 46.91
C GLY A 784 -7.90 3.84 46.95
N GLU A 785 -7.09 4.37 46.06
CA GLU A 785 -6.72 5.79 46.00
C GLU A 785 -6.39 6.24 44.58
N VAL A 786 -6.96 7.39 44.21
CA VAL A 786 -6.56 8.14 42.99
C VAL A 786 -6.21 9.56 43.44
N SER A 787 -5.05 10.04 43.06
CA SER A 787 -4.62 11.43 43.35
C SER A 787 -4.26 12.18 42.08
N ILE A 788 -4.64 13.47 42.04
CA ILE A 788 -4.27 14.38 40.95
C ILE A 788 -3.51 15.54 41.56
N ARG A 789 -2.29 15.77 41.09
CA ARG A 789 -1.44 16.91 41.43
C ARG A 789 -1.34 17.83 40.23
N ILE A 790 -1.48 19.12 40.47
CA ILE A 790 -1.41 20.13 39.40
C ILE A 790 -0.25 21.07 39.71
N TYR A 791 0.56 21.33 38.71
CA TYR A 791 1.77 22.15 38.79
C TYR A 791 1.65 23.35 37.85
N ASP A 792 2.24 24.47 38.23
CA ASP A 792 2.41 25.61 37.31
C ASP A 792 3.51 25.34 36.28
N ALA A 793 3.66 26.23 35.30
CA ALA A 793 4.67 26.15 34.26
C ALA A 793 6.14 26.17 34.77
N LYS A 794 6.36 26.44 36.06
CA LYS A 794 7.68 26.40 36.70
C LYS A 794 7.90 25.12 37.51
N GLY A 795 6.95 24.18 37.45
CA GLY A 795 6.98 22.95 38.23
C GLY A 795 6.58 23.09 39.69
N SER A 796 6.03 24.24 40.10
CA SER A 796 5.57 24.43 41.49
C SER A 796 4.19 23.78 41.68
N LEU A 797 4.04 22.95 42.71
CA LEU A 797 2.76 22.32 43.03
C LEU A 797 1.71 23.39 43.38
N VAL A 798 0.63 23.42 42.60
CA VAL A 798 -0.49 24.37 42.78
C VAL A 798 -1.64 23.76 43.57
N GLN A 799 -1.96 22.49 43.27
CA GLN A 799 -3.10 21.81 43.88
C GLN A 799 -2.90 20.30 43.92
N THR A 800 -3.48 19.67 44.93
CA THR A 800 -3.63 18.20 45.00
C THR A 800 -5.09 17.89 45.32
N SER A 801 -5.66 16.94 44.59
CA SER A 801 -7.00 16.38 44.85
C SER A 801 -6.88 14.87 44.96
N GLN A 802 -7.67 14.27 45.88
CA GLN A 802 -7.61 12.83 46.13
C GLN A 802 -9.01 12.26 46.25
N TRP A 803 -9.17 11.04 45.76
CA TRP A 803 -10.38 10.24 45.85
C TRP A 803 -10.02 8.85 46.36
N SER A 804 -10.89 8.27 47.20
CA SER A 804 -10.71 6.91 47.72
C SER A 804 -11.86 6.02 47.30
N ASP A 805 -11.58 4.71 47.26
CA ASP A 805 -12.56 3.65 47.05
C ASP A 805 -13.42 3.82 45.78
N LEU A 806 -12.75 4.12 44.64
CA LEU A 806 -13.40 4.27 43.35
C LEU A 806 -13.77 2.90 42.79
N SER A 807 -15.03 2.72 42.42
CA SER A 807 -15.59 1.49 41.88
C SER A 807 -15.19 1.32 40.39
N PRO A 808 -15.17 0.07 39.85
CA PRO A 808 -14.96 -0.18 38.43
C PRO A 808 -15.98 0.57 37.54
N GLY A 809 -15.57 0.91 36.33
CA GLY A 809 -16.35 1.61 35.31
C GLY A 809 -16.01 3.09 35.19
N GLU A 810 -16.85 3.83 34.49
CA GLU A 810 -16.64 5.24 34.22
C GLU A 810 -16.78 6.10 35.50
N GLN A 811 -15.74 6.85 35.80
CA GLN A 811 -15.63 7.81 36.88
C GLN A 811 -15.35 9.20 36.30
N LEU A 812 -15.95 10.23 36.88
CA LEU A 812 -15.69 11.61 36.50
C LEU A 812 -15.11 12.38 37.69
N LEU A 813 -13.79 12.52 37.69
CA LEU A 813 -13.08 13.22 38.78
C LEU A 813 -12.99 14.70 38.44
N ARG A 814 -13.59 15.53 39.25
CA ARG A 814 -13.61 16.97 39.05
C ARG A 814 -12.65 17.68 39.99
N VAL A 815 -11.79 18.49 39.40
CA VAL A 815 -10.88 19.38 40.11
C VAL A 815 -11.34 20.83 39.94
N ASP A 816 -11.74 21.50 40.99
CA ASP A 816 -12.09 22.91 40.94
C ASP A 816 -10.84 23.76 41.25
N PHE A 817 -10.57 24.77 40.43
CA PHE A 817 -9.47 25.68 40.60
C PHE A 817 -9.93 26.94 41.37
N PRO A 818 -9.23 27.35 42.44
CA PRO A 818 -9.28 28.74 42.85
C PRO A 818 -8.71 29.61 41.72
N VAL A 819 -9.09 30.86 41.62
CA VAL A 819 -8.62 31.81 40.60
C VAL A 819 -7.11 31.69 40.44
N GLN A 820 -6.68 31.15 39.32
CA GLN A 820 -5.27 30.96 38.96
C GLN A 820 -4.90 31.95 37.84
N PRO A 821 -3.62 32.33 37.71
CA PRO A 821 -3.14 33.07 36.54
C PRO A 821 -3.42 32.29 35.24
N VAL A 822 -3.74 33.03 34.17
CA VAL A 822 -3.86 32.47 32.82
C VAL A 822 -2.54 31.82 32.43
N GLY A 823 -2.58 30.58 32.00
CA GLY A 823 -1.36 29.86 31.58
C GLY A 823 -1.54 28.36 31.52
N ILE A 824 -0.47 27.66 31.10
CA ILE A 824 -0.40 26.20 31.08
C ILE A 824 -0.05 25.68 32.46
N TYR A 825 -0.80 24.68 32.89
CA TYR A 825 -0.60 23.90 34.08
C TYR A 825 -0.42 22.43 33.67
N PHE A 826 0.39 21.71 34.42
CA PHE A 826 0.62 20.28 34.19
C PHE A 826 -0.06 19.49 35.29
N TYR A 827 -0.67 18.37 34.94
CA TYR A 827 -1.21 17.48 35.96
C TYR A 827 -0.45 16.14 35.96
N GLU A 828 -0.41 15.55 37.12
CA GLU A 828 0.04 14.19 37.37
C GLU A 828 -1.11 13.47 38.09
N MET A 829 -1.69 12.47 37.48
CA MET A 829 -2.67 11.59 38.10
C MET A 829 -2.00 10.27 38.47
N GLN A 830 -2.11 9.89 39.74
CA GLN A 830 -1.60 8.61 40.25
C GLN A 830 -2.78 7.75 40.70
N ILE A 831 -2.87 6.52 40.18
CA ILE A 831 -3.88 5.54 40.56
C ILE A 831 -3.21 4.49 41.40
N SER A 832 -3.39 4.53 42.70
CA SER A 832 -2.70 3.68 43.68
C SER A 832 -1.18 3.64 43.39
N ASN A 833 -0.58 2.45 43.30
CA ASN A 833 0.81 2.28 42.89
C ASN A 833 0.94 1.62 41.49
N VAL A 834 -0.14 1.70 40.71
CA VAL A 834 -0.30 0.87 39.52
C VAL A 834 -0.15 1.70 38.23
N SER A 835 -0.89 2.80 38.12
CA SER A 835 -0.90 3.61 36.89
C SER A 835 -0.66 5.08 37.18
N LYS A 836 0.07 5.75 36.29
CA LYS A 836 0.38 7.16 36.35
C LYS A 836 0.06 7.82 35.00
N PHE A 837 -0.72 8.89 35.04
CA PHE A 837 -1.04 9.71 33.88
C PHE A 837 -0.52 11.14 34.09
N THR A 838 -0.02 11.72 32.99
CA THR A 838 0.41 13.13 33.01
C THR A 838 -0.14 13.83 31.78
N GLY A 839 -0.37 15.12 31.89
CA GLY A 839 -0.83 15.93 30.77
C GLY A 839 -0.85 17.41 31.13
N SER A 840 -1.40 18.21 30.22
CA SER A 840 -1.49 19.67 30.41
C SER A 840 -2.93 20.17 30.45
N ILE A 841 -3.13 21.25 31.19
CA ILE A 841 -4.41 21.98 31.31
C ILE A 841 -4.08 23.44 31.01
N PHE A 842 -4.82 24.05 30.11
CA PHE A 842 -4.76 25.49 29.94
C PHE A 842 -5.80 26.16 30.79
N ILE A 843 -5.41 27.05 31.70
CA ILE A 843 -6.32 27.87 32.52
C ILE A 843 -6.46 29.26 31.90
N ARG A 844 -7.71 29.66 31.62
CA ARG A 844 -8.07 30.87 30.88
C ARG A 844 -8.63 31.95 31.78
#